data_ed564bbd15d9d096dc4c882c33d5e9b9
#
_entry.id   ed564bbd15d9d096dc4c882c33d5e9b9
#
_cell.length_a   1.000
_cell.length_b   1.000
_cell.length_c   1.000
_cell.angle_alpha   90.00
_cell.angle_beta   90.00
_cell.angle_gamma   90.00
#
_symmetry.space_group_name_H-M   'P 1'
#
loop_
_entity.id
_entity.type
_entity.pdbx_description
1 polymer ?
#
loop_
_entity_poly.entity_id
_entity_poly.type
_entity_poly.pdbx_seq_one_letter_code
_entity_poly.pdbx_strand_id
1 'polypeptide(L)'
;MRSGVLLKMFGLCVLAGVLVASLMMPLATGAGAVVNQATDAMSRMSSSLAQRDMPQVSTVTDKDGDPIAYFFKDYRVETPPEQVPDTMKAAITAVEDKRFWDHGGVDWQGTMRALATNVSSGETAQGASTITQQYVKNYLVHVVAQTEMDAEKAKETTIARKLREAKIAVELERTMTKEEILTGYLNVVPFGNQTFGVGAAAQTYFGTSPDKLTIAQSALLAAIVNQPGSLNPNSNPADAMARRNLVIDLMADPNNNIRITPQDAERAKKEPLGVMSPLGRPPNGCVGLGDGTTDGFFCSYVKDYLDRLGIESEDLKTGGYTVRTTLDRKSSDAAKQAAQKQVPTQTEGIANVMSVVEPGKDKHKVRALVANRDFGNDLSKGQSAYDIVSRVQPFGAGSIYKVFTAASAMEQGMSPYDVIDVPPSYTSRVYKNGTAPYTVGNADGVQPGPRTLQMALATSPNTAFVALQERAGLSNVVDMAARLGLRHGMTGVNSSGQTLKDDGSNGPSQAEVIKKGNRGAFTLGYTPTSVLELSNVAATIMSDGVYCPPTPLEEVKDRNGNIVPLNEGACEQAIAPHVANQLAQGMSKDDTDGTSRQAAQAVGWNRPMIGKTGTTQEHKSAGFLAATPQMAGAVLTYADGNSPEGICDGGGDAPPYLCGKHGGNIYGGKVPARTWFDAMTRIHEGLPPAPLPGSPAPPPAAPPR
;
A
#
# COMPACT_ATOMS: atom_id res chain seq x y z
N MET A 1 -73.19 -29.77 57.48
CA MET A 1 -71.70 -29.63 57.52
C MET A 1 -71.01 -29.62 56.22
N ARG A 2 -71.65 -29.84 55.06
CA ARG A 2 -70.95 -29.94 53.73
C ARG A 2 -70.79 -28.66 52.92
N SER A 3 -71.68 -27.61 53.18
CA SER A 3 -71.59 -26.35 52.40
C SER A 3 -70.41 -25.45 52.79
N GLY A 4 -70.01 -25.43 54.09
CA GLY A 4 -68.93 -24.59 54.58
C GLY A 4 -67.50 -25.09 54.13
N VAL A 5 -67.37 -26.35 53.87
CA VAL A 5 -66.06 -26.93 53.35
C VAL A 5 -65.88 -26.58 51.90
N LEU A 6 -66.94 -26.64 51.10
CA LEU A 6 -66.89 -26.25 49.67
C LEU A 6 -66.58 -24.75 49.50
N LEU A 7 -67.17 -23.90 50.37
CA LEU A 7 -66.85 -22.45 50.32
C LEU A 7 -65.41 -22.13 50.71
N LYS A 8 -64.85 -22.87 51.70
CA LYS A 8 -63.41 -22.73 52.08
C LYS A 8 -62.49 -23.25 51.01
N MET A 9 -62.78 -24.36 50.33
CA MET A 9 -62.01 -24.89 49.19
C MET A 9 -62.07 -23.91 48.02
N PHE A 10 -63.21 -23.36 47.68
CA PHE A 10 -63.32 -22.33 46.63
C PHE A 10 -62.54 -21.08 46.99
N GLY A 11 -62.54 -20.61 48.19
CA GLY A 11 -61.76 -19.47 48.69
C GLY A 11 -60.22 -19.78 48.56
N LEU A 12 -59.82 -20.96 48.93
CA LEU A 12 -58.37 -21.39 48.77
C LEU A 12 -57.95 -21.51 47.32
N CYS A 13 -58.77 -21.99 46.43
CA CYS A 13 -58.49 -22.03 45.00
C CYS A 13 -58.40 -20.65 44.36
N VAL A 14 -59.27 -19.70 44.77
CA VAL A 14 -59.20 -18.32 44.30
C VAL A 14 -57.91 -17.63 44.83
N LEU A 15 -57.61 -17.86 46.15
CA LEU A 15 -56.35 -17.30 46.70
C LEU A 15 -55.10 -17.87 46.05
N ALA A 16 -55.05 -19.14 45.76
CA ALA A 16 -53.96 -19.79 45.03
C ALA A 16 -53.88 -19.27 43.58
N GLY A 17 -54.99 -19.06 42.91
CA GLY A 17 -55.04 -18.47 41.58
C GLY A 17 -54.54 -17.02 41.53
N VAL A 18 -54.92 -16.20 42.53
CA VAL A 18 -54.43 -14.83 42.67
C VAL A 18 -52.92 -14.80 42.99
N LEU A 19 -52.42 -15.71 43.81
CA LEU A 19 -51.02 -15.83 44.15
C LEU A 19 -50.17 -16.22 42.93
N VAL A 20 -50.63 -17.19 42.14
CA VAL A 20 -49.96 -17.61 40.88
C VAL A 20 -50.03 -16.47 39.86
N ALA A 21 -51.16 -15.79 39.72
CA ALA A 21 -51.27 -14.62 38.83
C ALA A 21 -50.35 -13.46 39.24
N SER A 22 -50.24 -13.17 40.55
CA SER A 22 -49.36 -12.09 41.06
C SER A 22 -47.86 -12.45 40.95
N LEU A 23 -47.49 -13.73 41.00
CA LEU A 23 -46.12 -14.22 40.73
C LEU A 23 -45.78 -14.20 39.24
N MET A 24 -46.76 -14.41 38.35
CA MET A 24 -46.57 -14.39 36.90
C MET A 24 -46.65 -12.99 36.28
N MET A 25 -47.33 -12.02 36.93
CA MET A 25 -47.54 -10.67 36.42
C MET A 25 -46.22 -9.86 36.22
N PRO A 26 -45.22 -9.87 37.14
CA PRO A 26 -43.95 -9.20 36.92
C PRO A 26 -43.16 -9.82 35.77
N LEU A 27 -43.25 -11.14 35.55
CA LEU A 27 -42.65 -11.84 34.43
C LEU A 27 -43.29 -11.44 33.10
N ALA A 28 -44.62 -11.33 33.03
CA ALA A 28 -45.33 -10.94 31.82
C ALA A 28 -45.15 -9.46 31.47
N THR A 29 -45.14 -8.56 32.47
CA THR A 29 -44.90 -7.12 32.25
C THR A 29 -43.43 -6.80 31.93
N GLY A 30 -42.48 -7.51 32.54
CA GLY A 30 -41.08 -7.40 32.23
C GLY A 30 -40.78 -7.87 30.81
N ALA A 31 -41.36 -8.99 30.40
CA ALA A 31 -41.23 -9.50 29.02
C ALA A 31 -41.86 -8.56 27.98
N GLY A 32 -43.03 -7.99 28.29
CA GLY A 32 -43.70 -7.01 27.40
C GLY A 32 -42.92 -5.71 27.20
N ALA A 33 -42.29 -5.17 28.26
CA ALA A 33 -41.48 -3.95 28.17
C ALA A 33 -40.18 -4.19 27.35
N VAL A 34 -39.53 -5.33 27.53
CA VAL A 34 -38.35 -5.72 26.77
C VAL A 34 -38.70 -5.94 25.30
N VAL A 35 -39.85 -6.55 24.99
CA VAL A 35 -40.33 -6.76 23.61
C VAL A 35 -40.64 -5.43 22.92
N ASN A 36 -41.28 -4.46 23.61
CA ASN A 36 -41.60 -3.15 23.01
C ASN A 36 -40.33 -2.29 22.74
N GLN A 37 -39.39 -2.22 23.70
CA GLN A 37 -38.13 -1.54 23.47
C GLN A 37 -37.30 -2.17 22.35
N ALA A 38 -37.31 -3.52 22.24
CA ALA A 38 -36.70 -4.23 21.12
C ALA A 38 -37.39 -3.92 19.79
N THR A 39 -38.72 -3.74 19.78
CA THR A 39 -39.52 -3.49 18.57
C THR A 39 -39.18 -2.14 17.92
N ASP A 40 -39.05 -1.07 18.71
CA ASP A 40 -38.75 0.29 18.21
C ASP A 40 -37.28 0.44 17.70
N ALA A 41 -36.34 -0.21 18.35
CA ALA A 41 -34.96 -0.24 17.89
C ALA A 41 -34.83 -1.05 16.58
N MET A 42 -35.68 -1.99 16.36
CA MET A 42 -35.62 -2.96 15.25
C MET A 42 -36.28 -2.48 13.95
N SER A 43 -37.29 -1.63 14.02
CA SER A 43 -37.90 -1.01 12.82
C SER A 43 -36.88 -0.11 12.10
N ARG A 44 -35.92 0.44 12.83
CA ARG A 44 -34.81 1.25 12.28
C ARG A 44 -33.61 0.43 11.79
N MET A 45 -33.44 -0.82 12.25
CA MET A 45 -32.30 -1.67 11.86
C MET A 45 -32.57 -2.56 10.63
N SER A 46 -33.82 -2.95 10.34
CA SER A 46 -34.10 -3.81 9.19
C SER A 46 -33.84 -3.13 7.84
N SER A 47 -34.02 -1.79 7.77
CA SER A 47 -33.69 -1.03 6.57
C SER A 47 -32.19 -0.77 6.38
N SER A 48 -31.37 -0.87 7.44
CA SER A 48 -29.91 -0.66 7.37
C SER A 48 -29.14 -1.91 6.99
N LEU A 49 -29.68 -3.10 7.23
CA LEU A 49 -29.06 -4.38 6.79
C LEU A 49 -28.99 -4.51 5.26
N ALA A 50 -30.00 -3.99 4.55
CA ALA A 50 -30.07 -4.03 3.08
C ALA A 50 -29.21 -2.98 2.37
N GLN A 51 -28.58 -2.05 3.10
CA GLN A 51 -27.93 -0.85 2.53
C GLN A 51 -26.41 -0.82 2.67
N ARG A 52 -25.77 -1.79 3.33
CA ARG A 52 -24.30 -1.81 3.46
C ARG A 52 -23.70 -2.96 2.66
N ASP A 53 -22.80 -2.58 1.78
CA ASP A 53 -21.98 -3.53 1.05
C ASP A 53 -21.02 -4.27 1.99
N MET A 54 -20.80 -5.54 1.75
CA MET A 54 -19.80 -6.30 2.47
C MET A 54 -18.40 -5.76 2.17
N PRO A 55 -17.50 -5.67 3.19
CA PRO A 55 -16.11 -5.34 2.94
C PRO A 55 -15.47 -6.31 1.93
N GLN A 56 -14.83 -5.77 0.92
CA GLN A 56 -14.15 -6.52 -0.14
C GLN A 56 -12.66 -6.19 -0.21
N VAL A 57 -11.89 -7.12 -0.75
CA VAL A 57 -10.45 -6.96 -1.01
C VAL A 57 -10.23 -5.93 -2.10
N SER A 58 -9.39 -4.93 -1.84
CA SER A 58 -8.85 -4.09 -2.90
C SER A 58 -7.56 -4.68 -3.46
N THR A 59 -7.42 -4.63 -4.77
CA THR A 59 -6.25 -5.14 -5.49
C THR A 59 -5.50 -3.99 -6.13
N VAL A 60 -4.20 -3.93 -5.88
CA VAL A 60 -3.29 -3.01 -6.56
C VAL A 60 -2.50 -3.81 -7.58
N THR A 61 -2.48 -3.35 -8.82
CA THR A 61 -1.80 -4.03 -9.93
C THR A 61 -0.73 -3.12 -10.55
N ASP A 62 0.21 -3.73 -11.26
CA ASP A 62 1.13 -2.99 -12.14
C ASP A 62 0.39 -2.43 -13.38
N LYS A 63 1.13 -1.84 -14.33
CA LYS A 63 0.57 -1.25 -15.56
C LYS A 63 -0.12 -2.29 -16.47
N ASP A 64 0.31 -3.54 -16.38
CA ASP A 64 -0.14 -4.65 -17.22
C ASP A 64 -1.31 -5.43 -16.59
N GLY A 65 -1.62 -5.16 -15.31
CA GLY A 65 -2.73 -5.75 -14.56
C GLY A 65 -2.32 -6.88 -13.62
N ASP A 66 -1.02 -7.17 -13.49
CA ASP A 66 -0.54 -8.19 -12.57
C ASP A 66 -0.54 -7.67 -11.12
N PRO A 67 -1.05 -8.44 -10.14
CA PRO A 67 -1.14 -7.99 -8.75
C PRO A 67 0.23 -7.69 -8.13
N ILE A 68 0.30 -6.56 -7.39
CA ILE A 68 1.47 -6.14 -6.60
C ILE A 68 1.15 -6.04 -5.11
N ALA A 69 -0.11 -5.86 -4.73
CA ALA A 69 -0.56 -5.86 -3.34
C ALA A 69 -2.07 -6.11 -3.23
N TYR A 70 -2.48 -6.60 -2.07
CA TYR A 70 -3.88 -6.72 -1.68
C TYR A 70 -4.10 -5.98 -0.37
N PHE A 71 -5.23 -5.28 -0.25
CA PHE A 71 -5.64 -4.60 0.98
C PHE A 71 -7.00 -5.12 1.43
N PHE A 72 -7.09 -5.60 2.66
CA PHE A 72 -8.34 -6.11 3.22
C PHE A 72 -8.31 -6.03 4.75
N LYS A 73 -9.48 -5.80 5.33
CA LYS A 73 -9.69 -5.98 6.77
C LYS A 73 -9.87 -7.46 7.07
N ASP A 74 -10.78 -8.09 6.30
CA ASP A 74 -11.10 -9.51 6.32
C ASP A 74 -10.91 -10.04 4.90
N TYR A 75 -10.12 -11.11 4.71
CA TYR A 75 -9.96 -11.67 3.39
C TYR A 75 -11.27 -12.32 2.94
N ARG A 76 -11.95 -11.66 2.02
CA ARG A 76 -13.27 -12.07 1.50
C ARG A 76 -13.29 -11.98 -0.02
N VAL A 77 -13.79 -13.06 -0.63
CA VAL A 77 -14.11 -13.11 -2.05
C VAL A 77 -15.58 -13.42 -2.15
N GLU A 78 -16.35 -12.47 -2.65
CA GLU A 78 -17.80 -12.62 -2.77
C GLU A 78 -18.13 -13.70 -3.80
N THR A 79 -19.04 -14.60 -3.43
CA THR A 79 -19.46 -15.74 -4.25
C THR A 79 -20.92 -15.53 -4.61
N PRO A 80 -21.25 -15.42 -5.89
CA PRO A 80 -22.64 -15.31 -6.32
C PRO A 80 -23.38 -16.66 -6.15
N PRO A 81 -24.74 -16.67 -6.06
CA PRO A 81 -25.52 -17.87 -5.76
C PRO A 81 -25.24 -19.07 -6.68
N GLU A 82 -25.04 -18.81 -7.97
CA GLU A 82 -24.76 -19.82 -8.99
C GLU A 82 -23.41 -20.52 -8.86
N GLN A 83 -22.48 -19.94 -8.09
CA GLN A 83 -21.18 -20.54 -7.80
C GLN A 83 -21.14 -21.30 -6.49
N VAL A 84 -22.22 -21.30 -5.70
CA VAL A 84 -22.33 -22.11 -4.48
C VAL A 84 -22.81 -23.51 -4.86
N PRO A 85 -21.97 -24.56 -4.79
CA PRO A 85 -22.35 -25.88 -5.23
C PRO A 85 -23.33 -26.56 -4.25
N ASP A 86 -24.14 -27.49 -4.76
CA ASP A 86 -25.09 -28.25 -3.94
C ASP A 86 -24.40 -29.05 -2.81
N THR A 87 -23.16 -29.47 -3.02
CA THR A 87 -22.32 -30.09 -1.97
C THR A 87 -22.11 -29.19 -0.78
N MET A 88 -21.87 -27.89 -1.01
CA MET A 88 -21.68 -26.91 0.07
C MET A 88 -23.02 -26.58 0.76
N LYS A 89 -24.09 -26.42 -0.03
CA LYS A 89 -25.47 -26.24 0.51
C LYS A 89 -25.88 -27.43 1.39
N ALA A 90 -25.65 -28.65 0.92
CA ALA A 90 -25.91 -29.87 1.68
C ALA A 90 -25.10 -29.92 2.98
N ALA A 91 -23.80 -29.63 2.93
CA ALA A 91 -22.91 -29.71 4.08
C ALA A 91 -23.31 -28.74 5.18
N ILE A 92 -23.53 -27.45 4.83
CA ILE A 92 -23.82 -26.43 5.82
C ILE A 92 -25.23 -26.56 6.41
N THR A 93 -26.22 -26.88 5.59
CA THR A 93 -27.60 -27.11 6.10
C THR A 93 -27.69 -28.36 6.95
N ALA A 94 -26.99 -29.43 6.59
CA ALA A 94 -26.99 -30.67 7.38
C ALA A 94 -26.43 -30.50 8.80
N VAL A 95 -25.42 -29.62 8.97
CA VAL A 95 -24.74 -29.45 10.26
C VAL A 95 -25.29 -28.30 11.09
N GLU A 96 -25.67 -27.18 10.44
CA GLU A 96 -26.11 -25.96 11.13
C GLU A 96 -27.63 -25.85 11.27
N ASP A 97 -28.39 -26.29 10.27
CA ASP A 97 -29.87 -26.12 10.24
C ASP A 97 -30.55 -27.12 9.29
N LYS A 98 -30.81 -28.32 9.78
CA LYS A 98 -31.37 -29.40 8.97
C LYS A 98 -32.72 -29.09 8.29
N ARG A 99 -33.48 -28.15 8.86
CA ARG A 99 -34.80 -27.78 8.34
C ARG A 99 -34.80 -26.37 7.75
N PHE A 100 -33.64 -25.89 7.35
CA PHE A 100 -33.48 -24.54 6.78
C PHE A 100 -34.51 -24.25 5.68
N TRP A 101 -34.78 -25.21 4.83
CA TRP A 101 -35.72 -25.07 3.70
C TRP A 101 -37.19 -25.08 4.09
N ASP A 102 -37.54 -25.49 5.32
CA ASP A 102 -38.90 -25.75 5.77
C ASP A 102 -39.46 -24.67 6.73
N HIS A 103 -38.62 -23.84 7.35
CA HIS A 103 -39.07 -22.82 8.30
C HIS A 103 -38.89 -21.40 7.78
N GLY A 104 -39.54 -20.39 8.42
CA GLY A 104 -39.47 -18.97 8.08
C GLY A 104 -38.66 -18.16 9.10
N GLY A 105 -37.32 -18.22 9.01
CA GLY A 105 -36.37 -17.43 9.86
C GLY A 105 -36.05 -18.05 11.22
N VAL A 106 -37.04 -18.64 11.90
CA VAL A 106 -36.87 -19.33 13.19
C VAL A 106 -37.45 -20.72 13.13
N ASP A 107 -36.68 -21.72 13.53
CA ASP A 107 -37.12 -23.08 13.70
C ASP A 107 -37.71 -23.29 15.11
N TRP A 108 -39.01 -23.02 15.28
CA TRP A 108 -39.70 -23.17 16.57
C TRP A 108 -39.68 -24.61 17.11
N GLN A 109 -39.82 -25.61 16.23
CA GLN A 109 -39.79 -27.02 16.66
C GLN A 109 -38.38 -27.44 17.09
N GLY A 110 -37.35 -27.04 16.34
CA GLY A 110 -35.94 -27.25 16.72
C GLY A 110 -35.55 -26.54 18.01
N THR A 111 -36.00 -25.31 18.18
CA THR A 111 -35.79 -24.52 19.41
C THR A 111 -36.39 -25.19 20.63
N MET A 112 -37.65 -25.64 20.54
CA MET A 112 -38.29 -26.35 21.64
C MET A 112 -37.63 -27.71 21.95
N ARG A 113 -37.21 -28.44 20.93
CA ARG A 113 -36.47 -29.70 21.13
C ARG A 113 -35.12 -29.43 21.82
N ALA A 114 -34.33 -28.46 21.33
CA ALA A 114 -33.06 -28.10 21.92
C ALA A 114 -33.20 -27.63 23.38
N LEU A 115 -34.26 -26.87 23.69
CA LEU A 115 -34.57 -26.45 25.06
C LEU A 115 -34.84 -27.67 25.96
N ALA A 116 -35.66 -28.61 25.49
CA ALA A 116 -35.97 -29.84 26.25
C ALA A 116 -34.70 -30.68 26.49
N THR A 117 -33.83 -30.80 25.47
CA THR A 117 -32.57 -31.55 25.58
C THR A 117 -31.58 -30.87 26.55
N ASN A 118 -31.41 -29.55 26.45
CA ASN A 118 -30.51 -28.81 27.32
C ASN A 118 -30.96 -28.79 28.77
N VAL A 119 -32.29 -28.73 29.02
CA VAL A 119 -32.85 -28.85 30.38
C VAL A 119 -32.63 -30.23 30.96
N SER A 120 -32.75 -31.28 30.13
CA SER A 120 -32.60 -32.68 30.60
C SER A 120 -31.13 -33.09 30.79
N SER A 121 -30.18 -32.52 30.03
CA SER A 121 -28.73 -32.80 30.14
C SER A 121 -27.99 -31.91 31.15
N GLY A 122 -28.56 -30.77 31.56
CA GLY A 122 -27.90 -29.78 32.39
C GLY A 122 -26.80 -29.03 31.72
N GLU A 123 -26.53 -29.25 30.44
CA GLU A 123 -25.50 -28.61 29.61
C GLU A 123 -26.11 -28.10 28.30
N THR A 124 -25.43 -27.14 27.65
CA THR A 124 -25.82 -26.60 26.33
C THR A 124 -25.46 -27.62 25.23
N ALA A 125 -26.16 -28.77 25.20
CA ALA A 125 -25.86 -29.89 24.31
C ALA A 125 -26.30 -29.68 22.86
N GLN A 126 -27.27 -28.80 22.58
CA GLN A 126 -27.73 -28.47 21.22
C GLN A 126 -27.87 -26.98 20.98
N GLY A 127 -27.34 -26.50 19.84
CA GLY A 127 -27.56 -25.17 19.31
C GLY A 127 -28.95 -25.05 18.68
N ALA A 128 -29.66 -23.94 19.00
CA ALA A 128 -31.04 -23.70 18.52
C ALA A 128 -31.13 -22.55 17.52
N SER A 129 -30.00 -21.99 17.06
CA SER A 129 -29.99 -20.87 16.11
C SER A 129 -30.05 -21.35 14.68
N THR A 130 -30.97 -20.81 13.89
CA THR A 130 -31.06 -21.08 12.45
C THR A 130 -29.94 -20.42 11.66
N ILE A 131 -29.68 -20.86 10.42
CA ILE A 131 -28.76 -20.21 9.48
C ILE A 131 -29.15 -18.74 9.29
N THR A 132 -30.43 -18.40 9.17
CA THR A 132 -30.89 -17.02 9.02
C THR A 132 -30.54 -16.16 10.24
N GLN A 133 -30.70 -16.68 11.46
CA GLN A 133 -30.28 -15.99 12.69
C GLN A 133 -28.76 -15.82 12.76
N GLN A 134 -27.99 -16.83 12.34
CA GLN A 134 -26.53 -16.75 12.28
C GLN A 134 -26.07 -15.76 11.21
N TYR A 135 -26.76 -15.67 10.07
CA TYR A 135 -26.52 -14.67 9.04
C TYR A 135 -26.69 -13.26 9.62
N VAL A 136 -27.81 -12.97 10.26
CA VAL A 136 -28.06 -11.68 10.92
C VAL A 136 -26.94 -11.33 11.91
N LYS A 137 -26.58 -12.26 12.80
CA LYS A 137 -25.50 -12.06 13.79
C LYS A 137 -24.19 -11.72 13.11
N ASN A 138 -23.74 -12.55 12.16
CA ASN A 138 -22.44 -12.35 11.50
C ASN A 138 -22.42 -11.06 10.65
N TYR A 139 -23.54 -10.73 10.00
CA TYR A 139 -23.68 -9.48 9.26
C TYR A 139 -23.56 -8.24 10.19
N LEU A 140 -24.22 -8.26 11.34
CA LEU A 140 -24.10 -7.18 12.32
C LEU A 140 -22.67 -7.02 12.86
N VAL A 141 -21.97 -8.12 13.08
CA VAL A 141 -20.60 -8.14 13.61
C VAL A 141 -19.57 -7.70 12.56
N HIS A 142 -19.67 -8.23 11.34
CA HIS A 142 -18.58 -8.13 10.33
C HIS A 142 -18.86 -7.13 9.20
N VAL A 143 -20.11 -6.63 9.09
CA VAL A 143 -20.49 -5.67 8.03
C VAL A 143 -20.99 -4.35 8.61
N VAL A 144 -21.87 -4.40 9.63
CA VAL A 144 -22.51 -3.21 10.18
C VAL A 144 -21.66 -2.51 11.24
N ALA A 145 -20.97 -3.26 12.09
CA ALA A 145 -20.14 -2.71 13.16
C ALA A 145 -19.01 -1.84 12.61
N GLN A 146 -18.95 -0.59 13.04
CA GLN A 146 -17.92 0.38 12.63
C GLN A 146 -16.74 0.42 13.60
N THR A 147 -16.98 0.06 14.86
CA THR A 147 -15.96 0.04 15.92
C THR A 147 -15.88 -1.35 16.56
N GLU A 148 -14.76 -1.64 17.22
CA GLU A 148 -14.63 -2.86 18.04
C GLU A 148 -15.75 -2.94 19.10
N MET A 149 -16.12 -1.82 19.68
CA MET A 149 -17.19 -1.73 20.69
C MET A 149 -18.56 -2.13 20.10
N ASP A 150 -18.85 -1.74 18.85
CA ASP A 150 -20.09 -2.14 18.18
C ASP A 150 -20.09 -3.64 17.88
N ALA A 151 -18.94 -4.18 17.43
CA ALA A 151 -18.78 -5.60 17.20
C ALA A 151 -18.93 -6.42 18.50
N GLU A 152 -18.37 -5.96 19.61
CA GLU A 152 -18.54 -6.60 20.92
C GLU A 152 -20.00 -6.58 21.40
N LYS A 153 -20.71 -5.44 21.28
CA LYS A 153 -22.15 -5.38 21.54
C LYS A 153 -22.97 -6.35 20.69
N ALA A 154 -22.60 -6.51 19.42
CA ALA A 154 -23.25 -7.48 18.53
C ALA A 154 -22.96 -8.95 18.92
N LYS A 155 -21.89 -9.22 19.67
CA LYS A 155 -21.52 -10.57 20.19
C LYS A 155 -22.06 -10.86 21.58
N GLU A 156 -22.55 -9.87 22.35
CA GLU A 156 -23.04 -10.07 23.73
C GLU A 156 -24.03 -11.22 23.86
N THR A 157 -23.88 -12.04 24.90
CA THR A 157 -24.75 -13.20 25.13
C THR A 157 -25.98 -12.81 25.95
N THR A 158 -26.90 -12.02 25.37
CA THR A 158 -28.11 -11.54 26.03
C THR A 158 -29.38 -12.09 25.36
N ILE A 159 -30.46 -12.27 26.14
CA ILE A 159 -31.79 -12.66 25.63
C ILE A 159 -32.31 -11.59 24.66
N ALA A 160 -32.13 -10.31 24.99
CA ALA A 160 -32.56 -9.21 24.14
C ALA A 160 -31.92 -9.24 22.75
N ARG A 161 -30.61 -9.56 22.66
CA ARG A 161 -29.94 -9.75 21.39
C ARG A 161 -30.53 -10.92 20.60
N LYS A 162 -30.75 -12.08 21.24
CA LYS A 162 -31.35 -13.27 20.60
C LYS A 162 -32.74 -13.02 20.05
N LEU A 163 -33.59 -12.28 20.80
CA LEU A 163 -34.90 -11.88 20.31
C LEU A 163 -34.84 -10.91 19.13
N ARG A 164 -33.87 -10.00 19.15
CA ARG A 164 -33.60 -9.10 18.02
C ARG A 164 -33.17 -9.87 16.77
N GLU A 165 -32.20 -10.77 16.90
CA GLU A 165 -31.77 -11.65 15.80
C GLU A 165 -32.96 -12.45 15.21
N ALA A 166 -33.77 -13.06 16.06
CA ALA A 166 -34.93 -13.86 15.64
C ALA A 166 -35.94 -13.03 14.83
N LYS A 167 -36.23 -11.80 15.28
CA LYS A 167 -37.19 -10.93 14.58
C LYS A 167 -36.62 -10.46 13.23
N ILE A 168 -35.34 -10.03 13.17
CA ILE A 168 -34.70 -9.65 11.89
C ILE A 168 -34.68 -10.87 10.95
N ALA A 169 -34.39 -12.06 11.45
CA ALA A 169 -34.38 -13.28 10.66
C ALA A 169 -35.76 -13.58 10.02
N VAL A 170 -36.86 -13.41 10.78
CA VAL A 170 -38.22 -13.54 10.23
C VAL A 170 -38.54 -12.49 9.17
N GLU A 171 -38.07 -11.26 9.34
CA GLU A 171 -38.28 -10.20 8.37
C GLU A 171 -37.46 -10.43 7.08
N LEU A 172 -36.21 -10.90 7.20
CA LEU A 172 -35.39 -11.26 6.03
C LEU A 172 -36.05 -12.36 5.17
N GLU A 173 -36.62 -13.37 5.78
CA GLU A 173 -37.32 -14.46 5.06
C GLU A 173 -38.59 -13.99 4.31
N ARG A 174 -39.09 -12.78 4.60
CA ARG A 174 -40.17 -12.16 3.82
C ARG A 174 -39.70 -11.43 2.58
N THR A 175 -38.45 -11.01 2.56
CA THR A 175 -37.88 -10.14 1.52
C THR A 175 -36.83 -10.81 0.68
N MET A 176 -36.20 -11.87 1.18
CA MET A 176 -35.13 -12.64 0.52
C MET A 176 -35.53 -14.10 0.36
N THR A 177 -35.11 -14.70 -0.71
CA THR A 177 -35.27 -16.16 -0.95
C THR A 177 -34.29 -16.95 -0.05
N LYS A 178 -34.58 -18.22 0.17
CA LYS A 178 -33.69 -19.13 0.89
C LYS A 178 -32.30 -19.22 0.29
N GLU A 179 -32.19 -19.20 -1.02
CA GLU A 179 -30.92 -19.21 -1.75
C GLU A 179 -30.10 -17.94 -1.49
N GLU A 180 -30.75 -16.77 -1.51
CA GLU A 180 -30.10 -15.49 -1.21
C GLU A 180 -29.62 -15.43 0.23
N ILE A 181 -30.42 -15.90 1.19
CA ILE A 181 -30.06 -15.95 2.61
C ILE A 181 -28.88 -16.90 2.83
N LEU A 182 -28.91 -18.09 2.24
CA LEU A 182 -27.84 -19.08 2.37
C LEU A 182 -26.54 -18.58 1.76
N THR A 183 -26.63 -17.96 0.59
CA THR A 183 -25.47 -17.34 -0.09
C THR A 183 -24.92 -16.18 0.72
N GLY A 184 -25.78 -15.28 1.23
CA GLY A 184 -25.38 -14.20 2.12
C GLY A 184 -24.69 -14.70 3.38
N TYR A 185 -25.21 -15.76 4.00
CA TYR A 185 -24.59 -16.43 5.14
C TYR A 185 -23.19 -16.96 4.79
N LEU A 186 -23.08 -17.72 3.68
CA LEU A 186 -21.82 -18.30 3.22
C LEU A 186 -20.78 -17.23 2.82
N ASN A 187 -21.19 -16.01 2.47
CA ASN A 187 -20.30 -14.89 2.16
C ASN A 187 -19.82 -14.12 3.40
N VAL A 188 -20.52 -14.24 4.55
CA VAL A 188 -20.19 -13.43 5.73
C VAL A 188 -19.49 -14.21 6.85
N VAL A 189 -19.68 -15.53 6.93
CA VAL A 189 -19.16 -16.33 8.05
C VAL A 189 -17.64 -16.47 8.04
N PRO A 190 -16.99 -16.51 9.23
CA PRO A 190 -15.57 -16.76 9.35
C PRO A 190 -15.23 -18.25 9.19
N PHE A 191 -14.18 -18.53 8.43
CA PHE A 191 -13.59 -19.87 8.24
C PHE A 191 -12.21 -20.02 8.93
N GLY A 192 -11.86 -19.11 9.84
CA GLY A 192 -10.54 -19.08 10.48
C GLY A 192 -9.47 -18.40 9.64
N ASN A 193 -8.27 -18.19 10.22
CA ASN A 193 -7.12 -17.58 9.53
C ASN A 193 -7.43 -16.23 8.86
N GLN A 194 -8.30 -15.39 9.46
CA GLN A 194 -8.78 -14.13 8.90
C GLN A 194 -9.47 -14.28 7.52
N THR A 195 -10.02 -15.44 7.23
CA THR A 195 -10.70 -15.79 5.98
C THR A 195 -12.19 -15.78 6.21
N PHE A 196 -12.93 -15.02 5.41
CA PHE A 196 -14.37 -14.82 5.50
C PHE A 196 -15.04 -15.15 4.17
N GLY A 197 -16.13 -15.87 4.25
CA GLY A 197 -16.87 -16.31 3.07
C GLY A 197 -16.28 -17.55 2.38
N VAL A 198 -17.18 -18.30 1.75
CA VAL A 198 -16.86 -19.59 1.09
C VAL A 198 -15.90 -19.43 -0.08
N GLY A 199 -15.95 -18.30 -0.80
CA GLY A 199 -15.05 -18.01 -1.91
C GLY A 199 -13.60 -17.90 -1.46
N ALA A 200 -13.36 -17.05 -0.44
CA ALA A 200 -12.04 -16.91 0.15
C ALA A 200 -11.58 -18.20 0.82
N ALA A 201 -12.48 -18.96 1.46
CA ALA A 201 -12.15 -20.24 2.09
C ALA A 201 -11.72 -21.30 1.08
N ALA A 202 -12.42 -21.42 -0.05
CA ALA A 202 -12.05 -22.33 -1.13
C ALA A 202 -10.64 -22.02 -1.68
N GLN A 203 -10.35 -20.74 -1.89
CA GLN A 203 -9.01 -20.31 -2.33
C GLN A 203 -7.94 -20.54 -1.27
N THR A 204 -8.21 -20.13 -0.01
CA THR A 204 -7.24 -20.22 1.08
C THR A 204 -6.84 -21.66 1.41
N TYR A 205 -7.84 -22.55 1.54
CA TYR A 205 -7.59 -23.91 1.97
C TYR A 205 -7.26 -24.88 0.83
N PHE A 206 -7.79 -24.65 -0.37
CA PHE A 206 -7.72 -25.62 -1.46
C PHE A 206 -7.17 -25.05 -2.78
N GLY A 207 -6.95 -23.75 -2.90
CA GLY A 207 -6.48 -23.11 -4.14
C GLY A 207 -7.49 -23.24 -5.29
N THR A 208 -8.80 -23.32 -4.99
CA THR A 208 -9.86 -23.55 -5.98
C THR A 208 -11.01 -22.56 -5.82
N SER A 209 -11.91 -22.52 -6.81
CA SER A 209 -13.15 -21.75 -6.75
C SER A 209 -14.27 -22.56 -6.05
N PRO A 210 -15.28 -21.89 -5.45
CA PRO A 210 -16.36 -22.56 -4.71
C PRO A 210 -17.11 -23.61 -5.52
N ASP A 211 -17.39 -23.34 -6.80
CA ASP A 211 -18.09 -24.24 -7.73
C ASP A 211 -17.38 -25.59 -7.97
N LYS A 212 -16.08 -25.68 -7.63
CA LYS A 212 -15.25 -26.87 -7.79
C LYS A 212 -15.01 -27.64 -6.49
N LEU A 213 -15.64 -27.23 -5.39
CA LEU A 213 -15.49 -27.93 -4.10
C LEU A 213 -16.02 -29.33 -4.16
N THR A 214 -15.21 -30.32 -3.74
CA THR A 214 -15.63 -31.72 -3.57
C THR A 214 -16.53 -31.85 -2.34
N ILE A 215 -17.21 -33.03 -2.20
CA ILE A 215 -18.00 -33.36 -1.01
C ILE A 215 -17.14 -33.26 0.26
N ALA A 216 -15.93 -33.81 0.23
CA ALA A 216 -15.01 -33.77 1.38
C ALA A 216 -14.57 -32.36 1.73
N GLN A 217 -14.29 -31.52 0.73
CA GLN A 217 -13.90 -30.11 0.93
C GLN A 217 -15.08 -29.29 1.46
N SER A 218 -16.26 -29.42 0.89
CA SER A 218 -17.48 -28.75 1.36
C SER A 218 -17.81 -29.13 2.81
N ALA A 219 -17.71 -30.42 3.15
CA ALA A 219 -17.91 -30.91 4.52
C ALA A 219 -16.85 -30.37 5.50
N LEU A 220 -15.59 -30.24 5.07
CA LEU A 220 -14.54 -29.65 5.90
C LEU A 220 -14.82 -28.16 6.17
N LEU A 221 -15.18 -27.38 5.15
CA LEU A 221 -15.54 -25.98 5.34
C LEU A 221 -16.73 -25.82 6.29
N ALA A 222 -17.81 -26.62 6.12
CA ALA A 222 -18.96 -26.61 7.02
C ALA A 222 -18.57 -27.00 8.46
N ALA A 223 -17.62 -27.93 8.63
CA ALA A 223 -17.11 -28.32 9.94
C ALA A 223 -16.37 -27.17 10.65
N ILE A 224 -15.56 -26.38 9.91
CA ILE A 224 -14.75 -25.28 10.43
C ILE A 224 -15.62 -24.12 10.96
N VAL A 225 -16.73 -23.80 10.28
CA VAL A 225 -17.60 -22.64 10.65
C VAL A 225 -18.04 -22.70 12.11
N ASN A 226 -18.28 -23.88 12.65
CA ASN A 226 -18.75 -24.05 14.02
C ASN A 226 -17.74 -23.54 15.06
N GLN A 227 -16.45 -23.86 14.89
CA GLN A 227 -15.34 -23.46 15.77
C GLN A 227 -14.05 -23.24 14.97
N PRO A 228 -13.92 -22.10 14.29
CA PRO A 228 -12.82 -21.86 13.36
C PRO A 228 -11.41 -21.91 13.98
N GLY A 229 -11.30 -21.71 15.30
CA GLY A 229 -10.03 -21.79 16.02
C GLY A 229 -9.63 -23.24 16.33
N SER A 230 -10.51 -24.01 17.00
CA SER A 230 -10.21 -25.38 17.45
C SER A 230 -10.32 -26.42 16.32
N LEU A 231 -11.11 -26.16 15.30
CA LEU A 231 -11.26 -27.04 14.13
C LEU A 231 -10.42 -26.60 12.91
N ASN A 232 -9.39 -25.80 13.16
CA ASN A 232 -8.48 -25.37 12.09
C ASN A 232 -7.65 -26.56 11.56
N PRO A 233 -7.78 -26.91 10.27
CA PRO A 233 -7.15 -28.13 9.72
C PRO A 233 -5.63 -28.08 9.68
N ASN A 234 -5.01 -26.88 9.77
CA ASN A 234 -3.56 -26.73 9.80
C ASN A 234 -2.98 -26.94 11.20
N SER A 235 -3.68 -26.50 12.26
CA SER A 235 -3.23 -26.68 13.64
C SER A 235 -3.78 -27.94 14.30
N ASN A 236 -4.99 -28.36 13.95
CA ASN A 236 -5.70 -29.51 14.54
C ASN A 236 -6.28 -30.44 13.48
N PRO A 237 -5.45 -31.08 12.62
CA PRO A 237 -5.92 -31.86 11.49
C PRO A 237 -6.75 -33.09 11.87
N ALA A 238 -6.47 -33.71 13.02
CA ALA A 238 -7.21 -34.90 13.48
C ALA A 238 -8.65 -34.54 13.86
N ASP A 239 -8.87 -33.47 14.62
CA ASP A 239 -10.18 -33.01 15.06
C ASP A 239 -10.99 -32.49 13.86
N ALA A 240 -10.32 -31.74 12.96
CA ALA A 240 -10.92 -31.27 11.72
C ALA A 240 -11.40 -32.46 10.83
N MET A 241 -10.60 -33.53 10.73
CA MET A 241 -10.97 -34.74 9.99
C MET A 241 -12.13 -35.47 10.63
N ALA A 242 -12.11 -35.63 11.94
CA ALA A 242 -13.20 -36.29 12.68
C ALA A 242 -14.52 -35.50 12.49
N ARG A 243 -14.49 -34.19 12.62
CA ARG A 243 -15.64 -33.32 12.44
C ARG A 243 -16.15 -33.32 10.99
N ARG A 244 -15.23 -33.27 9.98
CA ARG A 244 -15.55 -33.38 8.57
C ARG A 244 -16.32 -34.68 8.29
N ASN A 245 -15.84 -35.81 8.81
CA ASN A 245 -16.46 -37.10 8.59
C ASN A 245 -17.87 -37.17 9.21
N LEU A 246 -18.06 -36.58 10.39
CA LEU A 246 -19.39 -36.40 10.98
C LEU A 246 -20.33 -35.59 10.09
N VAL A 247 -19.82 -34.48 9.50
CA VAL A 247 -20.62 -33.67 8.56
C VAL A 247 -21.00 -34.50 7.33
N ILE A 248 -20.08 -35.31 6.77
CA ILE A 248 -20.36 -36.18 5.64
C ILE A 248 -21.49 -37.22 5.98
N ASP A 249 -21.45 -37.79 7.20
CA ASP A 249 -22.51 -38.70 7.65
C ASP A 249 -23.86 -37.95 7.77
N LEU A 250 -23.87 -36.72 8.29
CA LEU A 250 -25.06 -35.88 8.33
C LEU A 250 -25.58 -35.52 6.93
N MET A 251 -24.71 -35.29 5.95
CA MET A 251 -25.10 -35.00 4.56
C MET A 251 -25.81 -36.21 3.91
N ALA A 252 -25.53 -37.43 4.34
CA ALA A 252 -26.15 -38.65 3.84
C ALA A 252 -27.49 -39.02 4.54
N ASP A 253 -27.92 -38.24 5.54
CA ASP A 253 -29.18 -38.44 6.25
C ASP A 253 -30.37 -38.38 5.27
N PRO A 254 -31.22 -39.44 5.19
CA PRO A 254 -32.35 -39.48 4.25
C PRO A 254 -33.40 -38.39 4.50
N ASN A 255 -33.39 -37.74 5.68
CA ASN A 255 -34.32 -36.67 6.03
C ASN A 255 -33.86 -35.27 5.61
N ASN A 256 -32.69 -35.13 4.97
CA ASN A 256 -32.23 -33.84 4.47
C ASN A 256 -32.83 -33.53 3.08
N ASN A 257 -33.17 -32.27 2.84
CA ASN A 257 -33.72 -31.79 1.56
C ASN A 257 -32.68 -31.89 0.42
N ILE A 258 -31.43 -31.53 0.71
CA ILE A 258 -30.29 -31.75 -0.18
C ILE A 258 -29.37 -32.78 0.48
N ARG A 259 -29.11 -33.90 -0.21
CA ARG A 259 -28.33 -35.02 0.35
C ARG A 259 -27.40 -35.66 -0.67
N ILE A 260 -26.39 -36.33 -0.15
CA ILE A 260 -25.49 -37.18 -0.94
C ILE A 260 -25.88 -38.64 -0.80
N THR A 261 -25.41 -39.49 -1.71
CA THR A 261 -25.64 -40.94 -1.59
C THR A 261 -24.75 -41.56 -0.50
N PRO A 262 -25.15 -42.65 0.17
CA PRO A 262 -24.28 -43.35 1.12
C PRO A 262 -22.93 -43.79 0.50
N GLN A 263 -22.93 -44.15 -0.79
CA GLN A 263 -21.70 -44.52 -1.51
C GLN A 263 -20.76 -43.35 -1.68
N ASP A 264 -21.29 -42.17 -2.02
CA ASP A 264 -20.48 -40.92 -2.12
C ASP A 264 -19.93 -40.50 -0.75
N ALA A 265 -20.71 -40.68 0.32
CA ALA A 265 -20.27 -40.42 1.69
C ALA A 265 -19.05 -41.30 2.06
N GLU A 266 -19.13 -42.62 1.81
CA GLU A 266 -18.02 -43.52 2.11
C GLU A 266 -16.79 -43.26 1.26
N ARG A 267 -16.94 -42.76 0.02
CA ARG A 267 -15.84 -42.34 -0.83
C ARG A 267 -15.20 -41.07 -0.28
N ALA A 268 -15.99 -40.01 0.03
CA ALA A 268 -15.51 -38.74 0.52
C ALA A 268 -14.80 -38.85 1.87
N LYS A 269 -15.22 -39.73 2.78
CA LYS A 269 -14.54 -39.99 4.06
C LYS A 269 -13.11 -40.52 3.90
N LYS A 270 -12.81 -41.21 2.79
CA LYS A 270 -11.48 -41.76 2.49
C LYS A 270 -10.52 -40.70 1.91
N GLU A 271 -11.04 -39.55 1.45
CA GLU A 271 -10.19 -38.48 0.92
C GLU A 271 -9.35 -37.84 2.04
N PRO A 272 -8.09 -37.43 1.78
CA PRO A 272 -7.31 -36.62 2.72
C PRO A 272 -7.99 -35.27 2.93
N LEU A 273 -7.55 -34.48 3.91
CA LEU A 273 -8.06 -33.12 4.11
C LEU A 273 -7.78 -32.22 2.89
N GLY A 274 -6.67 -32.47 2.17
CA GLY A 274 -6.33 -31.77 0.92
C GLY A 274 -6.04 -30.27 1.10
N VAL A 275 -5.68 -29.84 2.30
CA VAL A 275 -5.43 -28.44 2.63
C VAL A 275 -4.03 -28.03 2.16
N MET A 276 -3.93 -26.86 1.57
CA MET A 276 -2.65 -26.28 1.13
C MET A 276 -1.71 -25.96 2.31
N SER A 277 -0.42 -26.15 2.09
CA SER A 277 0.63 -25.72 3.02
C SER A 277 1.80 -25.14 2.22
N PRO A 278 2.08 -23.83 2.30
CA PRO A 278 1.33 -22.81 3.06
C PRO A 278 -0.08 -22.57 2.51
N LEU A 279 -0.91 -21.92 3.32
CA LEU A 279 -2.27 -21.54 2.92
C LEU A 279 -2.23 -20.58 1.72
N GLY A 280 -3.20 -20.72 0.79
CA GLY A 280 -3.30 -19.92 -0.44
C GLY A 280 -3.84 -18.50 -0.26
N ARG A 281 -3.87 -17.97 0.97
CA ARG A 281 -4.28 -16.58 1.21
C ARG A 281 -3.18 -15.61 0.78
N PRO A 282 -3.49 -14.56 -0.01
CA PRO A 282 -2.50 -13.55 -0.38
C PRO A 282 -2.04 -12.75 0.85
N PRO A 283 -0.81 -12.22 0.86
CA PRO A 283 -0.36 -11.30 1.88
C PRO A 283 -1.19 -10.01 1.87
N ASN A 284 -1.38 -9.39 3.04
CA ASN A 284 -2.14 -8.15 3.20
C ASN A 284 -1.19 -6.96 3.29
N GLY A 285 -1.41 -5.94 2.49
CA GLY A 285 -0.60 -4.73 2.44
C GLY A 285 0.59 -4.82 1.51
N CYS A 286 1.55 -3.92 1.70
CA CYS A 286 2.72 -3.76 0.82
C CYS A 286 3.88 -4.71 1.11
N VAL A 287 3.77 -5.57 2.12
CA VAL A 287 4.78 -6.58 2.42
C VAL A 287 4.55 -7.76 1.47
N GLY A 288 5.32 -7.82 0.49
CA GLY A 288 5.53 -8.69 -0.64
C GLY A 288 4.63 -9.87 -0.92
N LEU A 289 4.29 -10.04 -2.19
CA LEU A 289 3.77 -11.30 -2.75
C LEU A 289 4.84 -12.41 -2.80
N GLY A 290 5.89 -12.30 -1.98
CA GLY A 290 7.00 -13.24 -1.85
C GLY A 290 8.31 -12.55 -1.47
N ASP A 291 9.31 -13.32 -1.02
CA ASP A 291 10.65 -12.82 -0.73
C ASP A 291 11.28 -12.25 -2.02
N GLY A 292 11.82 -11.02 -1.94
CA GLY A 292 12.53 -10.36 -3.05
C GLY A 292 11.66 -9.60 -4.04
N THR A 293 10.38 -9.34 -3.75
CA THR A 293 9.57 -8.47 -4.61
C THR A 293 10.06 -7.03 -4.56
N THR A 294 10.15 -6.40 -5.74
CA THR A 294 10.62 -5.03 -5.93
C THR A 294 9.55 -3.99 -5.58
N ASP A 295 8.34 -4.41 -5.26
CA ASP A 295 7.13 -3.59 -5.36
C ASP A 295 6.75 -2.88 -4.07
N GLY A 296 7.33 -3.26 -2.92
CA GLY A 296 6.87 -2.81 -1.60
C GLY A 296 6.99 -1.30 -1.39
N PHE A 297 8.09 -0.66 -1.82
CA PHE A 297 8.25 0.80 -1.74
C PHE A 297 7.29 1.52 -2.67
N PHE A 298 7.08 0.97 -3.87
CA PHE A 298 6.11 1.52 -4.81
C PHE A 298 4.67 1.39 -4.29
N CYS A 299 4.31 0.25 -3.74
CA CYS A 299 3.02 0.03 -3.07
C CYS A 299 2.80 1.01 -1.89
N SER A 300 3.84 1.24 -1.07
CA SER A 300 3.77 2.22 0.02
C SER A 300 3.47 3.63 -0.51
N TYR A 301 4.13 4.02 -1.60
CA TYR A 301 3.87 5.30 -2.26
C TYR A 301 2.45 5.37 -2.84
N VAL A 302 1.95 4.31 -3.48
CA VAL A 302 0.55 4.23 -3.97
C VAL A 302 -0.44 4.45 -2.85
N LYS A 303 -0.23 3.77 -1.71
CA LYS A 303 -1.10 3.92 -0.53
C LYS A 303 -1.12 5.36 0.00
N ASP A 304 0.06 5.96 0.20
CA ASP A 304 0.19 7.34 0.67
C ASP A 304 -0.37 8.35 -0.36
N TYR A 305 -0.32 8.02 -1.65
CA TYR A 305 -0.86 8.84 -2.74
C TYR A 305 -2.39 8.81 -2.77
N LEU A 306 -2.99 7.63 -2.64
CA LEU A 306 -4.45 7.44 -2.56
C LEU A 306 -5.05 8.13 -1.33
N ASP A 307 -4.38 8.02 -0.17
CA ASP A 307 -4.78 8.68 1.07
C ASP A 307 -4.89 10.21 0.90
N ARG A 308 -3.89 10.82 0.25
CA ARG A 308 -3.93 12.26 -0.10
C ARG A 308 -5.04 12.64 -1.09
N LEU A 309 -5.51 11.70 -1.90
CA LEU A 309 -6.61 11.90 -2.86
C LEU A 309 -7.98 11.56 -2.27
N GLY A 310 -8.06 11.22 -0.98
CA GLY A 310 -9.31 10.97 -0.25
C GLY A 310 -9.78 9.51 -0.25
N ILE A 311 -8.95 8.56 -0.71
CA ILE A 311 -9.17 7.12 -0.51
C ILE A 311 -8.31 6.68 0.67
N GLU A 312 -8.88 6.74 1.87
CA GLU A 312 -8.16 6.44 3.11
C GLU A 312 -7.81 4.94 3.23
N SER A 313 -6.87 4.64 4.13
CA SER A 313 -6.43 3.25 4.34
C SER A 313 -7.57 2.29 4.72
N GLU A 314 -8.60 2.74 5.44
CA GLU A 314 -9.75 1.90 5.78
C GLU A 314 -10.68 1.69 4.57
N ASP A 315 -10.85 2.72 3.73
CA ASP A 315 -11.60 2.58 2.47
C ASP A 315 -10.91 1.58 1.54
N LEU A 316 -9.58 1.66 1.44
CA LEU A 316 -8.80 0.72 0.64
C LEU A 316 -8.92 -0.72 1.15
N LYS A 317 -9.07 -0.94 2.47
CA LYS A 317 -9.25 -2.28 3.04
C LYS A 317 -10.65 -2.85 2.91
N THR A 318 -11.65 -2.02 2.66
CA THR A 318 -13.05 -2.43 2.69
C THR A 318 -13.81 -2.16 1.39
N GLY A 319 -13.29 -1.25 0.56
CA GLY A 319 -13.96 -0.73 -0.61
C GLY A 319 -13.99 -1.63 -1.84
N GLY A 320 -13.11 -2.63 -1.93
CA GLY A 320 -13.04 -3.50 -3.11
C GLY A 320 -12.53 -2.79 -4.37
N TYR A 321 -11.59 -1.85 -4.20
CA TYR A 321 -11.01 -1.10 -5.31
C TYR A 321 -10.08 -1.96 -6.17
N THR A 322 -10.09 -1.69 -7.47
CA THR A 322 -9.04 -2.14 -8.40
C THR A 322 -8.19 -0.93 -8.78
N VAL A 323 -6.97 -0.90 -8.29
CA VAL A 323 -6.01 0.19 -8.52
C VAL A 323 -4.98 -0.27 -9.54
N ARG A 324 -5.10 0.18 -10.79
CA ARG A 324 -4.09 -0.05 -11.82
C ARG A 324 -3.05 1.06 -11.76
N THR A 325 -1.80 0.67 -11.54
CA THR A 325 -0.69 1.61 -11.33
C THR A 325 0.15 1.82 -12.58
N THR A 326 1.09 2.76 -12.48
CA THR A 326 2.09 3.04 -13.51
C THR A 326 3.34 2.18 -13.37
N LEU A 327 3.43 1.28 -12.38
CA LEU A 327 4.60 0.41 -12.18
C LEU A 327 4.92 -0.36 -13.45
N ASP A 328 6.16 -0.26 -13.90
CA ASP A 328 6.70 -1.06 -15.00
C ASP A 328 7.67 -2.11 -14.46
N ARG A 329 7.28 -3.39 -14.55
CA ARG A 329 8.09 -4.52 -14.06
C ARG A 329 9.50 -4.50 -14.59
N LYS A 330 9.67 -4.29 -15.89
CA LYS A 330 10.98 -4.22 -16.52
C LYS A 330 11.87 -3.14 -15.89
N SER A 331 11.29 -1.95 -15.67
CA SER A 331 12.01 -0.83 -15.06
C SER A 331 12.31 -1.08 -13.59
N SER A 332 11.35 -1.62 -12.84
CA SER A 332 11.49 -1.91 -11.41
C SER A 332 12.57 -2.98 -11.17
N ASP A 333 12.52 -4.09 -11.90
CA ASP A 333 13.48 -5.19 -11.75
C ASP A 333 14.90 -4.77 -12.19
N ALA A 334 15.02 -4.02 -13.28
CA ALA A 334 16.31 -3.50 -13.73
C ALA A 334 16.94 -2.55 -12.71
N ALA A 335 16.13 -1.64 -12.15
CA ALA A 335 16.58 -0.69 -11.14
C ALA A 335 16.95 -1.40 -9.81
N LYS A 336 16.14 -2.37 -9.37
CA LYS A 336 16.41 -3.17 -8.16
C LYS A 336 17.72 -3.95 -8.29
N GLN A 337 17.88 -4.68 -9.38
CA GLN A 337 19.11 -5.45 -9.64
C GLN A 337 20.34 -4.55 -9.70
N ALA A 338 20.24 -3.37 -10.32
CA ALA A 338 21.32 -2.40 -10.36
C ALA A 338 21.65 -1.85 -8.96
N ALA A 339 20.64 -1.53 -8.16
CA ALA A 339 20.85 -1.05 -6.80
C ALA A 339 21.54 -2.10 -5.92
N GLN A 340 21.10 -3.35 -5.97
CA GLN A 340 21.69 -4.47 -5.21
C GLN A 340 23.05 -4.90 -5.72
N LYS A 341 23.32 -4.78 -7.02
CA LYS A 341 24.65 -5.06 -7.60
C LYS A 341 25.71 -4.11 -7.07
N GLN A 342 25.35 -2.83 -6.88
CA GLN A 342 26.28 -1.81 -6.36
C GLN A 342 26.37 -1.85 -4.84
N VAL A 343 25.26 -2.10 -4.14
CA VAL A 343 25.17 -2.21 -2.67
C VAL A 343 24.28 -3.41 -2.35
N PRO A 344 24.83 -4.56 -1.93
CA PRO A 344 24.03 -5.74 -1.56
C PRO A 344 22.99 -5.43 -0.49
N THR A 345 21.87 -6.16 -0.52
CA THR A 345 20.70 -5.95 0.38
C THR A 345 21.07 -5.91 1.86
N GLN A 346 21.98 -6.78 2.27
CA GLN A 346 22.39 -6.92 3.69
C GLN A 346 23.58 -6.02 4.07
N THR A 347 24.00 -5.09 3.19
CA THR A 347 25.06 -4.13 3.55
C THR A 347 24.55 -3.25 4.69
N GLU A 348 25.13 -3.41 5.88
CA GLU A 348 24.71 -2.69 7.07
C GLU A 348 25.00 -1.18 6.93
N GLY A 349 24.07 -0.35 7.40
CA GLY A 349 24.23 1.10 7.50
C GLY A 349 24.30 1.86 6.16
N ILE A 350 24.01 1.22 5.01
CA ILE A 350 24.07 1.87 3.71
C ILE A 350 22.83 1.57 2.88
N ALA A 351 22.11 2.62 2.48
CA ALA A 351 21.03 2.56 1.50
C ALA A 351 21.50 3.07 0.13
N ASN A 352 21.05 2.39 -0.93
CA ASN A 352 21.24 2.80 -2.33
C ASN A 352 19.87 2.75 -3.00
N VAL A 353 19.27 3.92 -3.19
CA VAL A 353 17.87 4.07 -3.59
C VAL A 353 17.77 4.68 -4.98
N MET A 354 16.81 4.24 -5.76
CA MET A 354 16.57 4.73 -7.12
C MET A 354 15.08 4.90 -7.39
N SER A 355 14.72 6.01 -8.04
CA SER A 355 13.42 6.21 -8.65
C SER A 355 13.54 6.40 -10.16
N VAL A 356 12.53 5.94 -10.89
CA VAL A 356 12.41 6.10 -12.35
C VAL A 356 11.06 6.72 -12.66
N VAL A 357 11.09 7.82 -13.42
CA VAL A 357 9.91 8.59 -13.83
C VAL A 357 9.92 8.73 -15.35
N GLU A 358 8.83 8.41 -16.00
CA GLU A 358 8.64 8.67 -17.43
C GLU A 358 8.17 10.11 -17.62
N PRO A 359 8.93 10.93 -18.37
CA PRO A 359 8.55 12.30 -18.68
C PRO A 359 7.31 12.38 -19.57
N GLY A 360 6.51 13.43 -19.42
CA GLY A 360 5.35 13.69 -20.26
C GLY A 360 4.76 15.07 -19.96
N LYS A 361 4.08 15.67 -20.94
CA LYS A 361 3.46 17.00 -20.75
C LYS A 361 2.12 16.96 -20.04
N ASP A 362 1.50 15.77 -20.02
CA ASP A 362 0.19 15.55 -19.40
C ASP A 362 0.26 14.79 -18.10
N LYS A 363 1.31 13.96 -17.92
CA LYS A 363 1.57 13.17 -16.71
C LYS A 363 3.07 12.85 -16.60
N HIS A 364 3.60 12.86 -15.38
CA HIS A 364 4.87 12.22 -15.03
C HIS A 364 4.57 10.89 -14.34
N LYS A 365 4.84 9.78 -15.03
CA LYS A 365 4.49 8.44 -14.55
C LYS A 365 5.64 7.82 -13.76
N VAL A 366 5.39 7.48 -12.51
CA VAL A 366 6.39 6.77 -11.68
C VAL A 366 6.46 5.31 -12.14
N ARG A 367 7.60 4.90 -12.73
CA ARG A 367 7.78 3.56 -13.29
C ARG A 367 8.47 2.59 -12.33
N ALA A 368 9.28 3.09 -11.41
CA ALA A 368 9.94 2.29 -10.39
C ALA A 368 10.30 3.13 -9.15
N LEU A 369 10.18 2.53 -7.96
CA LEU A 369 10.68 3.03 -6.68
C LEU A 369 11.37 1.87 -5.97
N VAL A 370 12.69 1.84 -5.94
CA VAL A 370 13.46 0.71 -5.44
C VAL A 370 14.61 1.13 -4.53
N ALA A 371 15.04 0.22 -3.69
CA ALA A 371 16.24 0.32 -2.89
C ALA A 371 17.06 -0.98 -2.99
N ASN A 372 18.32 -0.96 -2.56
CA ASN A 372 19.04 -2.21 -2.28
C ASN A 372 18.32 -3.02 -1.19
N ARG A 373 17.66 -2.36 -0.25
CA ARG A 373 16.81 -2.94 0.78
C ARG A 373 15.50 -3.47 0.22
N ASP A 374 14.90 -4.46 0.88
CA ASP A 374 13.53 -4.88 0.62
C ASP A 374 12.55 -4.15 1.56
N PHE A 375 11.30 -4.03 1.13
CA PHE A 375 10.26 -3.44 1.99
C PHE A 375 9.72 -4.49 2.95
N GLY A 376 9.78 -4.23 4.26
CA GLY A 376 9.32 -5.16 5.28
C GLY A 376 9.84 -4.82 6.67
N ASN A 377 9.50 -5.66 7.66
CA ASN A 377 9.79 -5.41 9.08
C ASN A 377 10.98 -6.21 9.62
N ASP A 378 11.61 -7.05 8.81
CA ASP A 378 12.70 -7.91 9.23
C ASP A 378 14.06 -7.28 8.92
N LEU A 379 14.60 -6.53 9.88
CA LEU A 379 15.92 -5.88 9.76
C LEU A 379 17.05 -6.89 9.50
N SER A 380 16.94 -8.13 10.01
CA SER A 380 17.96 -9.17 9.81
C SER A 380 18.06 -9.63 8.37
N LYS A 381 16.99 -9.44 7.58
CA LYS A 381 16.94 -9.68 6.13
C LYS A 381 17.29 -8.44 5.30
N GLY A 382 17.73 -7.35 5.92
CA GLY A 382 18.00 -6.10 5.23
C GLY A 382 16.73 -5.38 4.76
N GLN A 383 15.61 -5.56 5.47
CA GLN A 383 14.34 -4.90 5.15
C GLN A 383 14.23 -3.53 5.81
N SER A 384 13.38 -2.67 5.22
CA SER A 384 12.97 -1.39 5.79
C SER A 384 11.45 -1.24 5.66
N ALA A 385 10.79 -1.00 6.80
CA ALA A 385 9.36 -0.66 6.83
C ALA A 385 9.09 0.82 6.54
N TYR A 386 10.13 1.64 6.56
CA TYR A 386 10.05 3.06 6.25
C TYR A 386 10.30 3.27 4.76
N ASP A 387 9.49 4.12 4.13
CA ASP A 387 9.68 4.49 2.72
C ASP A 387 10.89 5.42 2.57
N ILE A 388 12.02 4.80 2.22
CA ILE A 388 13.30 5.48 2.01
C ILE A 388 13.47 6.02 0.58
N VAL A 389 12.50 5.78 -0.32
CA VAL A 389 12.62 6.13 -1.74
C VAL A 389 11.77 7.35 -2.11
N SER A 390 10.48 7.37 -1.74
CA SER A 390 9.61 8.49 -2.11
C SER A 390 9.65 9.65 -1.12
N ARG A 391 9.88 9.38 0.16
CA ARG A 391 9.91 10.40 1.21
C ARG A 391 11.21 11.19 1.24
N VAL A 392 11.13 12.42 1.75
CA VAL A 392 12.31 13.26 1.99
C VAL A 392 13.19 12.61 3.04
N GLN A 393 14.45 12.37 2.67
CA GLN A 393 15.48 11.83 3.56
C GLN A 393 16.30 12.99 4.17
N PRO A 394 16.86 12.82 5.39
CA PRO A 394 17.63 13.87 6.06
C PRO A 394 18.98 14.18 5.38
N PHE A 395 19.25 13.56 4.24
CA PHE A 395 20.51 13.68 3.51
C PHE A 395 20.34 14.56 2.29
N GLY A 396 21.37 15.35 1.99
CA GLY A 396 21.42 16.19 0.81
C GLY A 396 21.80 15.43 -0.45
N ALA A 397 21.56 16.06 -1.60
CA ALA A 397 21.96 15.53 -2.90
C ALA A 397 23.25 16.15 -3.44
N GLY A 398 23.96 16.94 -2.63
CA GLY A 398 25.22 17.55 -3.02
C GLY A 398 25.10 18.43 -4.26
N SER A 399 26.11 18.41 -5.09
CA SER A 399 26.24 19.25 -6.30
C SER A 399 25.13 19.06 -7.36
N ILE A 400 24.15 18.17 -7.16
CA ILE A 400 22.94 18.10 -8.01
C ILE A 400 22.20 19.46 -7.94
N TYR A 401 22.23 20.15 -6.82
CA TYR A 401 21.57 21.45 -6.63
C TYR A 401 22.14 22.57 -7.52
N LYS A 402 23.31 22.39 -8.12
CA LYS A 402 23.86 23.31 -9.13
C LYS A 402 22.97 23.43 -10.37
N VAL A 403 22.14 22.43 -10.63
CA VAL A 403 21.11 22.45 -11.68
C VAL A 403 20.14 23.62 -11.47
N PHE A 404 19.69 23.84 -10.24
CA PHE A 404 18.76 24.94 -9.91
C PHE A 404 19.42 26.30 -10.06
N THR A 405 20.68 26.39 -9.70
CA THR A 405 21.49 27.65 -9.88
C THR A 405 21.66 27.94 -11.37
N ALA A 406 22.00 26.94 -12.19
CA ALA A 406 22.13 27.10 -13.63
C ALA A 406 20.78 27.47 -14.28
N ALA A 407 19.70 26.80 -13.90
CA ALA A 407 18.36 27.09 -14.41
C ALA A 407 17.93 28.54 -14.10
N SER A 408 18.18 28.99 -12.86
CA SER A 408 17.87 30.36 -12.46
C SER A 408 18.73 31.42 -13.22
N ALA A 409 19.98 31.10 -13.49
CA ALA A 409 20.84 31.99 -14.29
C ALA A 409 20.43 32.04 -15.77
N MET A 410 20.02 30.87 -16.33
CA MET A 410 19.50 30.79 -17.69
C MET A 410 18.16 31.52 -17.85
N GLU A 411 17.26 31.41 -16.87
CA GLU A 411 16.00 32.19 -16.86
C GLU A 411 16.26 33.71 -16.83
N GLN A 412 17.41 34.15 -16.32
CA GLN A 412 17.88 35.55 -16.34
C GLN A 412 18.68 35.91 -17.60
N GLY A 413 18.67 35.03 -18.62
CA GLY A 413 19.24 35.29 -19.94
C GLY A 413 20.62 34.72 -20.19
N MET A 414 21.18 33.91 -19.26
CA MET A 414 22.46 33.25 -19.47
C MET A 414 22.33 32.06 -20.41
N SER A 415 23.30 31.91 -21.34
CA SER A 415 23.37 30.75 -22.24
C SER A 415 24.22 29.61 -21.61
N PRO A 416 23.94 28.31 -21.91
CA PRO A 416 24.84 27.24 -21.53
C PRO A 416 26.27 27.37 -22.08
N TYR A 417 26.46 28.18 -23.12
CA TYR A 417 27.76 28.43 -23.77
C TYR A 417 28.47 29.67 -23.25
N ASP A 418 27.82 30.44 -22.37
CA ASP A 418 28.49 31.59 -21.74
C ASP A 418 29.62 31.14 -20.83
N VAL A 419 30.70 31.84 -20.87
CA VAL A 419 31.91 31.58 -20.09
C VAL A 419 31.80 32.13 -18.69
N ILE A 420 32.08 31.30 -17.70
CA ILE A 420 32.17 31.66 -16.28
C ILE A 420 33.56 31.34 -15.74
N ASP A 421 34.02 32.15 -14.80
CA ASP A 421 35.29 31.92 -14.12
C ASP A 421 35.19 30.87 -13.05
N VAL A 422 36.24 30.06 -12.95
CA VAL A 422 36.40 29.04 -11.89
C VAL A 422 37.66 29.35 -11.11
N PRO A 423 37.59 30.21 -10.10
CA PRO A 423 38.73 30.49 -9.24
C PRO A 423 39.04 29.30 -8.31
N PRO A 424 40.30 29.18 -7.82
CA PRO A 424 40.64 28.09 -6.88
C PRO A 424 39.90 28.22 -5.53
N SER A 425 39.54 29.45 -5.14
CA SER A 425 38.76 29.80 -3.96
C SER A 425 37.84 30.99 -4.26
N TYR A 426 36.66 31.01 -3.68
CA TYR A 426 35.70 32.10 -3.79
C TYR A 426 35.22 32.54 -2.41
N THR A 427 35.35 33.81 -2.08
CA THR A 427 34.81 34.42 -0.88
C THR A 427 33.62 35.30 -1.26
N SER A 428 32.43 34.94 -0.76
CA SER A 428 31.17 35.62 -1.05
C SER A 428 31.17 37.03 -0.42
N ARG A 429 30.60 38.01 -1.15
CA ARG A 429 30.33 39.35 -0.64
C ARG A 429 28.97 39.44 0.07
N VAL A 430 28.10 38.47 -0.13
CA VAL A 430 26.71 38.48 0.34
C VAL A 430 26.48 37.42 1.42
N TYR A 431 27.04 36.24 1.26
CA TYR A 431 26.83 35.12 2.17
C TYR A 431 27.81 35.12 3.34
N LYS A 432 27.34 34.68 4.50
CA LYS A 432 28.17 34.59 5.70
C LYS A 432 28.10 33.20 6.34
N ASN A 433 29.16 32.80 6.99
CA ASN A 433 29.23 31.70 7.92
C ASN A 433 29.48 32.27 9.32
N GLY A 434 28.42 32.37 10.12
CA GLY A 434 28.42 33.14 11.34
C GLY A 434 28.64 34.64 11.03
N THR A 435 29.69 35.24 11.58
CA THR A 435 30.07 36.64 11.33
C THR A 435 31.05 36.82 10.17
N ALA A 436 31.73 35.73 9.76
CA ALA A 436 32.73 35.79 8.68
C ALA A 436 32.08 35.64 7.29
N PRO A 437 32.68 36.23 6.22
CA PRO A 437 32.27 35.94 4.85
C PRO A 437 32.34 34.43 4.54
N TYR A 438 31.36 33.91 3.78
CA TYR A 438 31.36 32.54 3.35
C TYR A 438 32.42 32.31 2.27
N THR A 439 33.38 31.43 2.54
CA THR A 439 34.44 31.07 1.61
C THR A 439 34.34 29.60 1.24
N VAL A 440 34.52 29.29 -0.05
CA VAL A 440 34.44 27.93 -0.60
C VAL A 440 35.62 27.64 -1.52
N GLY A 441 36.13 26.40 -1.45
CA GLY A 441 37.11 25.83 -2.40
C GLY A 441 36.47 24.80 -3.32
N ASN A 442 37.17 24.41 -4.36
CA ASN A 442 36.77 23.31 -5.22
C ASN A 442 37.22 21.98 -4.63
N ALA A 443 36.55 20.88 -5.07
CA ALA A 443 37.02 19.53 -4.80
C ALA A 443 38.36 19.24 -5.54
N ASP A 444 39.08 18.23 -5.06
CA ASP A 444 40.34 17.80 -5.68
C ASP A 444 40.15 17.43 -7.16
N GLY A 445 41.11 17.81 -7.99
CA GLY A 445 41.11 17.55 -9.43
C GLY A 445 40.37 18.57 -10.30
N VAL A 446 39.61 19.50 -9.70
CA VAL A 446 38.99 20.60 -10.46
C VAL A 446 40.03 21.68 -10.79
N GLN A 447 40.36 21.79 -12.07
CA GLN A 447 41.33 22.79 -12.55
C GLN A 447 40.71 24.21 -12.54
N PRO A 448 41.37 25.22 -12.04
CA PRO A 448 40.93 26.62 -12.16
C PRO A 448 40.97 27.10 -13.64
N GLY A 449 40.22 28.18 -13.93
CA GLY A 449 40.20 28.82 -15.24
C GLY A 449 38.81 28.92 -15.86
N PRO A 450 38.66 29.80 -16.87
CA PRO A 450 37.37 30.03 -17.50
C PRO A 450 36.89 28.82 -18.29
N ARG A 451 35.56 28.58 -18.25
CA ARG A 451 34.88 27.52 -19.03
C ARG A 451 33.43 27.86 -19.27
N THR A 452 32.83 27.24 -20.26
CA THR A 452 31.37 27.38 -20.50
C THR A 452 30.57 26.89 -19.32
N LEU A 453 29.34 27.40 -19.11
CA LEU A 453 28.44 26.93 -18.08
C LEU A 453 28.12 25.43 -18.27
N GLN A 454 28.03 24.94 -19.52
CA GLN A 454 27.89 23.52 -19.85
C GLN A 454 29.06 22.67 -19.28
N MET A 455 30.30 23.13 -19.51
CA MET A 455 31.48 22.43 -18.96
C MET A 455 31.60 22.57 -17.45
N ALA A 456 31.10 23.69 -16.90
CA ALA A 456 31.02 23.86 -15.45
C ALA A 456 29.99 22.92 -14.82
N LEU A 457 28.83 22.68 -15.46
CA LEU A 457 27.86 21.64 -15.01
C LEU A 457 28.49 20.24 -15.03
N ALA A 458 29.20 19.89 -16.11
CA ALA A 458 29.86 18.58 -16.26
C ALA A 458 30.99 18.37 -15.22
N THR A 459 31.85 19.38 -15.01
CA THR A 459 33.02 19.26 -14.10
C THR A 459 32.75 19.72 -12.66
N SER A 460 31.60 20.31 -12.41
CA SER A 460 31.04 20.58 -11.07
C SER A 460 31.88 21.46 -10.11
N PRO A 461 32.52 22.57 -10.52
CA PRO A 461 33.28 23.46 -9.60
C PRO A 461 32.34 24.10 -8.56
N ASN A 462 32.75 24.11 -7.28
CA ASN A 462 31.96 24.73 -6.21
C ASN A 462 32.02 26.26 -6.27
N THR A 463 33.23 26.81 -6.49
CA THR A 463 33.50 28.24 -6.46
C THR A 463 32.68 29.01 -7.48
N ALA A 464 32.60 28.50 -8.71
CA ALA A 464 31.84 29.13 -9.79
C ALA A 464 30.33 29.11 -9.48
N PHE A 465 29.79 27.99 -8.92
CA PHE A 465 28.36 27.90 -8.66
C PHE A 465 27.91 28.71 -7.43
N VAL A 466 28.75 28.88 -6.40
CA VAL A 466 28.45 29.80 -5.31
C VAL A 466 28.43 31.23 -5.82
N ALA A 467 29.42 31.64 -6.67
CA ALA A 467 29.42 32.94 -7.31
C ALA A 467 28.21 33.15 -8.24
N LEU A 468 27.84 32.12 -9.01
CA LEU A 468 26.66 32.14 -9.88
C LEU A 468 25.35 32.25 -9.09
N GLN A 469 25.21 31.53 -7.97
CA GLN A 469 24.07 31.65 -7.05
C GLN A 469 23.98 33.07 -6.44
N GLU A 470 25.10 33.65 -6.06
CA GLU A 470 25.14 35.04 -5.57
C GLU A 470 24.62 36.02 -6.62
N ARG A 471 25.02 35.83 -7.89
CA ARG A 471 24.55 36.64 -9.03
C ARG A 471 23.06 36.41 -9.35
N ALA A 472 22.60 35.16 -9.37
CA ALA A 472 21.21 34.80 -9.68
C ALA A 472 20.23 35.16 -8.55
N GLY A 473 20.76 35.29 -7.32
CA GLY A 473 19.97 35.53 -6.10
C GLY A 473 19.47 34.24 -5.46
N LEU A 474 19.81 34.00 -4.19
CA LEU A 474 19.47 32.79 -3.45
C LEU A 474 17.96 32.47 -3.48
N SER A 475 17.11 33.50 -3.27
CA SER A 475 15.64 33.27 -3.30
C SER A 475 15.17 32.72 -4.63
N ASN A 476 15.68 33.26 -5.76
CA ASN A 476 15.34 32.78 -7.10
C ASN A 476 15.77 31.31 -7.30
N VAL A 477 16.94 30.94 -6.79
CA VAL A 477 17.47 29.58 -6.89
C VAL A 477 16.65 28.57 -6.04
N VAL A 478 16.22 28.97 -4.83
CA VAL A 478 15.36 28.16 -3.97
C VAL A 478 13.96 27.98 -4.60
N ASP A 479 13.40 29.09 -5.14
CA ASP A 479 12.10 29.02 -5.84
C ASP A 479 12.19 28.20 -7.13
N MET A 480 13.30 28.27 -7.85
CA MET A 480 13.57 27.43 -9.01
C MET A 480 13.60 25.94 -8.65
N ALA A 481 14.21 25.57 -7.52
CA ALA A 481 14.23 24.19 -7.04
C ALA A 481 12.81 23.67 -6.76
N ALA A 482 11.98 24.46 -6.09
CA ALA A 482 10.58 24.12 -5.86
C ALA A 482 9.78 24.00 -7.16
N ARG A 483 9.92 24.97 -8.10
CA ARG A 483 9.21 24.96 -9.39
C ARG A 483 9.59 23.75 -10.24
N LEU A 484 10.85 23.40 -10.31
CA LEU A 484 11.33 22.26 -11.10
C LEU A 484 10.92 20.92 -10.55
N GLY A 485 10.60 20.80 -9.23
CA GLY A 485 10.09 19.54 -8.70
C GLY A 485 10.38 19.23 -7.25
N LEU A 486 11.27 19.94 -6.55
CA LEU A 486 11.51 19.74 -5.11
C LEU A 486 10.40 20.41 -4.27
N ARG A 487 9.13 20.14 -4.56
CA ARG A 487 8.00 20.87 -3.95
C ARG A 487 7.84 20.55 -2.48
N HIS A 488 7.60 19.28 -2.17
CA HIS A 488 7.44 18.85 -0.79
C HIS A 488 8.75 19.05 -0.01
N GLY A 489 9.89 18.75 -0.64
CA GLY A 489 11.21 18.96 -0.06
C GLY A 489 11.50 20.42 0.32
N MET A 490 11.02 21.41 -0.45
CA MET A 490 11.26 22.82 -0.14
C MET A 490 10.17 23.44 0.75
N THR A 491 8.89 23.11 0.52
CA THR A 491 7.76 23.81 1.15
C THR A 491 6.94 22.93 2.10
N GLY A 492 7.08 21.61 2.04
CA GLY A 492 6.30 20.67 2.85
C GLY A 492 7.04 20.04 4.03
N VAL A 493 8.36 20.29 4.17
CA VAL A 493 9.17 19.81 5.28
C VAL A 493 9.99 20.92 5.93
N ASN A 494 10.39 20.72 7.19
CA ASN A 494 11.33 21.58 7.89
C ASN A 494 12.80 21.24 7.54
N SER A 495 13.76 21.97 8.12
CA SER A 495 15.20 21.76 7.87
C SER A 495 15.75 20.40 8.30
N SER A 496 14.98 19.61 9.04
CA SER A 496 15.32 18.22 9.42
C SER A 496 14.64 17.18 8.53
N GLY A 497 13.90 17.60 7.51
CA GLY A 497 13.13 16.69 6.62
C GLY A 497 11.83 16.17 7.21
N GLN A 498 11.36 16.72 8.33
CA GLN A 498 10.08 16.33 8.93
C GLN A 498 8.94 17.09 8.25
N THR A 499 7.87 16.40 7.88
CA THR A 499 6.67 16.99 7.29
C THR A 499 6.10 18.09 8.19
N LEU A 500 5.79 19.24 7.61
CA LEU A 500 5.15 20.34 8.32
C LEU A 500 3.76 19.92 8.83
N LYS A 501 3.40 20.47 9.98
CA LYS A 501 2.05 20.28 10.55
C LYS A 501 1.26 21.57 10.43
N ASP A 502 -0.03 21.46 10.24
CA ASP A 502 -0.96 22.59 10.11
C ASP A 502 -0.95 23.51 11.34
N ASP A 503 -0.63 22.96 12.51
CA ASP A 503 -0.51 23.71 13.77
C ASP A 503 0.81 24.48 13.92
N GLY A 504 1.71 24.36 12.95
CA GLY A 504 3.04 25.00 12.94
C GLY A 504 4.05 24.41 13.94
N SER A 505 3.74 23.30 14.62
CA SER A 505 4.60 22.74 15.67
C SER A 505 5.95 22.24 15.20
N ASN A 506 6.11 21.95 13.89
CA ASN A 506 7.36 21.49 13.29
C ASN A 506 8.25 22.64 12.74
N GLY A 507 7.87 23.90 12.99
CA GLY A 507 8.62 25.07 12.56
C GLY A 507 8.40 25.46 11.08
N PRO A 508 9.21 26.41 10.57
CA PRO A 508 9.09 26.90 9.21
C PRO A 508 9.58 25.89 8.17
N SER A 509 9.15 26.09 6.91
CA SER A 509 9.60 25.29 5.77
C SER A 509 11.10 25.41 5.53
N GLN A 510 11.68 24.37 4.89
CA GLN A 510 13.08 24.37 4.51
C GLN A 510 13.45 25.59 3.66
N ALA A 511 12.59 25.95 2.68
CA ALA A 511 12.79 27.13 1.82
C ALA A 511 12.84 28.42 2.63
N GLU A 512 11.94 28.61 3.60
CA GLU A 512 11.93 29.80 4.46
C GLU A 512 13.22 29.92 5.30
N VAL A 513 13.66 28.81 5.90
CA VAL A 513 14.92 28.80 6.70
C VAL A 513 16.12 29.11 5.84
N ILE A 514 16.21 28.59 4.62
CA ILE A 514 17.33 28.85 3.70
C ILE A 514 17.35 30.34 3.28
N LYS A 515 16.20 30.86 2.84
CA LYS A 515 16.07 32.26 2.40
C LYS A 515 16.34 33.23 3.54
N LYS A 516 15.71 33.05 4.70
CA LYS A 516 15.89 33.90 5.88
C LYS A 516 17.34 33.87 6.42
N GLY A 517 17.92 32.65 6.42
CA GLY A 517 19.32 32.48 6.87
C GLY A 517 20.37 32.86 5.85
N ASN A 518 19.98 33.28 4.65
CA ASN A 518 20.88 33.65 3.53
C ASN A 518 21.98 32.60 3.30
N ARG A 519 21.58 31.31 3.21
CA ARG A 519 22.47 30.13 3.22
C ARG A 519 23.18 29.95 1.89
N GLY A 520 24.37 30.53 1.73
CA GLY A 520 25.18 30.46 0.49
C GLY A 520 25.59 29.06 0.04
N ALA A 521 25.59 28.07 0.94
CA ALA A 521 25.89 26.70 0.62
C ALA A 521 24.72 25.94 -0.09
N PHE A 522 23.57 26.57 -0.34
CA PHE A 522 22.39 25.90 -0.92
C PHE A 522 22.71 25.21 -2.27
N THR A 523 23.44 25.86 -3.17
CA THR A 523 23.88 25.27 -4.44
C THR A 523 24.76 24.02 -4.28
N LEU A 524 25.25 23.73 -3.08
CA LEU A 524 26.04 22.55 -2.73
C LEU A 524 25.17 21.43 -2.13
N GLY A 525 23.85 21.61 -2.06
CA GLY A 525 22.85 20.57 -1.80
C GLY A 525 22.98 19.83 -0.47
N TYR A 526 23.13 20.57 0.62
CA TYR A 526 23.26 20.01 1.97
C TYR A 526 21.90 19.65 2.62
N THR A 527 20.79 20.05 1.99
CA THR A 527 19.44 20.01 2.57
C THR A 527 18.75 18.68 2.36
N PRO A 528 17.86 18.26 3.27
CA PRO A 528 17.04 17.07 3.10
C PRO A 528 16.37 16.97 1.72
N THR A 529 16.39 15.78 1.11
CA THR A 529 16.01 15.62 -0.29
C THR A 529 15.28 14.29 -0.53
N SER A 530 14.30 14.28 -1.45
CA SER A 530 13.62 13.08 -1.96
C SER A 530 14.19 12.64 -3.31
N VAL A 531 14.47 11.35 -3.44
CA VAL A 531 14.95 10.76 -4.71
C VAL A 531 13.86 10.85 -5.79
N LEU A 532 12.60 10.63 -5.41
CA LEU A 532 11.47 10.77 -6.34
C LEU A 532 11.34 12.20 -6.86
N GLU A 533 11.44 13.20 -5.99
CA GLU A 533 11.39 14.59 -6.41
C GLU A 533 12.55 14.96 -7.34
N LEU A 534 13.76 14.45 -7.08
CA LEU A 534 14.90 14.62 -7.98
C LEU A 534 14.65 14.01 -9.36
N SER A 535 14.10 12.79 -9.43
CA SER A 535 13.73 12.18 -10.72
C SER A 535 12.68 13.02 -11.45
N ASN A 536 11.73 13.58 -10.69
CA ASN A 536 10.70 14.46 -11.25
C ASN A 536 11.27 15.80 -11.75
N VAL A 537 12.31 16.33 -11.12
CA VAL A 537 13.08 17.47 -11.65
C VAL A 537 13.63 17.15 -13.05
N ALA A 538 14.26 16.00 -13.20
CA ALA A 538 14.80 15.58 -14.51
C ALA A 538 13.67 15.34 -15.53
N ALA A 539 12.53 14.78 -15.11
CA ALA A 539 11.34 14.64 -15.95
C ALA A 539 10.78 15.98 -16.39
N THR A 540 10.70 16.98 -15.50
CA THR A 540 10.29 18.35 -15.83
C THR A 540 11.18 18.97 -16.91
N ILE A 541 12.50 18.79 -16.81
CA ILE A 541 13.43 19.28 -17.83
C ILE A 541 13.17 18.59 -19.18
N MET A 542 12.96 17.26 -19.19
CA MET A 542 12.69 16.50 -20.40
C MET A 542 11.30 16.75 -20.99
N SER A 543 10.39 17.34 -20.22
CA SER A 543 9.00 17.68 -20.64
C SER A 543 8.89 19.16 -21.08
N ASP A 544 9.93 19.76 -21.64
CA ASP A 544 9.98 21.16 -22.04
C ASP A 544 9.64 22.13 -20.88
N GLY A 545 10.01 21.78 -19.67
CA GLY A 545 9.77 22.58 -18.46
C GLY A 545 8.36 22.48 -17.89
N VAL A 546 7.56 21.54 -18.36
CA VAL A 546 6.25 21.22 -17.77
C VAL A 546 6.47 20.33 -16.55
N TYR A 547 6.08 20.81 -15.39
CA TYR A 547 5.98 20.01 -14.17
C TYR A 547 4.63 19.32 -14.10
N CYS A 548 4.64 18.03 -13.84
CA CYS A 548 3.46 17.26 -13.41
C CYS A 548 3.75 16.62 -12.05
N PRO A 549 2.77 16.52 -11.13
CA PRO A 549 2.91 15.68 -9.96
C PRO A 549 3.29 14.25 -10.37
N PRO A 550 4.32 13.64 -9.74
CA PRO A 550 4.70 12.28 -10.08
C PRO A 550 3.60 11.30 -9.64
N THR A 551 2.84 10.79 -10.60
CA THR A 551 1.70 9.90 -10.34
C THR A 551 2.09 8.42 -10.41
N PRO A 552 1.69 7.60 -9.43
CA PRO A 552 1.78 6.15 -9.51
C PRO A 552 0.52 5.51 -10.13
N LEU A 553 -0.48 6.30 -10.57
CA LEU A 553 -1.79 5.80 -10.94
C LEU A 553 -2.06 5.92 -12.45
N GLU A 554 -2.56 4.83 -13.05
CA GLU A 554 -3.20 4.85 -14.36
C GLU A 554 -4.71 4.99 -14.22
N GLU A 555 -5.34 4.18 -13.35
CA GLU A 555 -6.79 4.13 -13.18
C GLU A 555 -7.16 3.53 -11.81
N VAL A 556 -8.23 4.03 -11.21
CA VAL A 556 -8.85 3.42 -10.03
C VAL A 556 -10.31 3.10 -10.34
N LYS A 557 -10.74 1.88 -10.06
CA LYS A 557 -12.13 1.44 -10.18
C LYS A 557 -12.69 1.07 -8.82
N ASP A 558 -13.98 1.37 -8.63
CA ASP A 558 -14.75 0.88 -7.49
C ASP A 558 -15.08 -0.62 -7.64
N ARG A 559 -15.73 -1.19 -6.63
CA ARG A 559 -16.17 -2.61 -6.61
C ARG A 559 -17.12 -2.98 -7.75
N ASN A 560 -17.80 -2.02 -8.37
CA ASN A 560 -18.74 -2.21 -9.47
C ASN A 560 -18.07 -2.05 -10.84
N GLY A 561 -16.76 -1.76 -10.84
CA GLY A 561 -15.98 -1.54 -12.05
C GLY A 561 -16.09 -0.11 -12.61
N ASN A 562 -16.74 0.82 -11.91
CA ASN A 562 -16.83 2.21 -12.33
C ASN A 562 -15.52 2.94 -12.03
N ILE A 563 -15.10 3.83 -12.94
CA ILE A 563 -13.91 4.67 -12.73
C ILE A 563 -14.19 5.66 -11.60
N VAL A 564 -13.30 5.70 -10.62
CA VAL A 564 -13.29 6.68 -9.54
C VAL A 564 -12.52 7.91 -10.02
N PRO A 565 -13.17 9.07 -10.14
CA PRO A 565 -12.48 10.28 -10.55
C PRO A 565 -11.59 10.76 -9.38
N LEU A 566 -10.29 10.87 -9.64
CA LEU A 566 -9.31 11.36 -8.66
C LEU A 566 -8.83 12.75 -9.08
N ASN A 567 -8.76 13.66 -8.11
CA ASN A 567 -8.26 15.01 -8.35
C ASN A 567 -6.74 15.04 -8.17
N GLU A 568 -6.01 14.43 -9.11
CA GLU A 568 -4.56 14.60 -9.21
C GLU A 568 -4.26 16.03 -9.63
N GLY A 569 -3.31 16.69 -9.00
CA GLY A 569 -2.96 18.08 -9.36
C GLY A 569 -2.63 18.22 -10.85
N ALA A 570 -3.03 19.32 -11.45
CA ALA A 570 -2.76 19.59 -12.86
C ALA A 570 -1.26 19.81 -13.14
N CYS A 571 -0.84 19.45 -14.35
CA CYS A 571 0.49 19.84 -14.85
C CYS A 571 0.54 21.36 -15.09
N GLU A 572 1.71 21.97 -14.90
CA GLU A 572 1.92 23.41 -15.11
C GLU A 572 3.27 23.69 -15.77
N GLN A 573 3.36 24.80 -16.51
CA GLN A 573 4.61 25.26 -17.07
C GLN A 573 5.49 25.86 -15.96
N ALA A 574 6.41 25.07 -15.40
CA ALA A 574 7.26 25.47 -14.28
C ALA A 574 8.36 26.46 -14.70
N ILE A 575 8.95 26.24 -15.87
CA ILE A 575 9.92 27.15 -16.53
C ILE A 575 9.61 27.21 -18.02
N ALA A 576 9.99 28.32 -18.66
CA ALA A 576 9.75 28.48 -20.09
C ALA A 576 10.45 27.38 -20.91
N PRO A 577 9.83 26.88 -22.02
CA PRO A 577 10.41 25.77 -22.81
C PRO A 577 11.84 26.03 -23.28
N HIS A 578 12.18 27.27 -23.68
CA HIS A 578 13.53 27.61 -24.10
C HIS A 578 14.56 27.48 -22.96
N VAL A 579 14.17 27.79 -21.69
CA VAL A 579 15.03 27.63 -20.53
C VAL A 579 15.25 26.15 -20.22
N ALA A 580 14.19 25.32 -20.29
CA ALA A 580 14.31 23.88 -20.13
C ALA A 580 15.25 23.26 -21.18
N ASN A 581 15.10 23.69 -22.44
CA ASN A 581 15.94 23.22 -23.55
C ASN A 581 17.40 23.63 -23.38
N GLN A 582 17.66 24.88 -22.97
CA GLN A 582 19.00 25.36 -22.67
C GLN A 582 19.61 24.58 -21.49
N LEU A 583 18.82 24.27 -20.46
CA LEU A 583 19.28 23.51 -19.30
C LEU A 583 19.61 22.06 -19.72
N ALA A 584 18.78 21.43 -20.56
CA ALA A 584 19.06 20.12 -21.12
C ALA A 584 20.37 20.09 -21.92
N GLN A 585 20.60 21.10 -22.77
CA GLN A 585 21.87 21.24 -23.48
C GLN A 585 23.04 21.50 -22.51
N GLY A 586 22.83 22.32 -21.48
CA GLY A 586 23.83 22.59 -20.44
C GLY A 586 24.26 21.35 -19.64
N MET A 587 23.37 20.40 -19.46
CA MET A 587 23.62 19.15 -18.70
C MET A 587 24.06 17.97 -19.56
N SER A 588 24.24 18.12 -20.87
CA SER A 588 24.46 17.04 -21.84
C SER A 588 25.89 16.50 -21.93
N LYS A 589 26.80 16.92 -21.05
CA LYS A 589 28.22 16.59 -21.11
C LYS A 589 28.75 15.77 -19.92
N ASP A 590 27.90 15.41 -18.98
CA ASP A 590 28.37 14.73 -17.76
C ASP A 590 28.88 13.29 -18.03
N ASP A 591 28.27 12.58 -18.98
CA ASP A 591 28.61 11.22 -19.38
C ASP A 591 29.86 11.15 -20.31
N THR A 592 30.17 12.23 -21.03
CA THR A 592 31.29 12.27 -21.97
C THR A 592 32.53 12.98 -21.42
N ASP A 593 32.33 14.15 -20.83
CA ASP A 593 33.40 15.05 -20.39
C ASP A 593 33.36 15.34 -18.87
N GLY A 594 32.33 14.81 -18.19
CA GLY A 594 32.04 15.12 -16.78
C GLY A 594 32.36 14.00 -15.80
N THR A 595 31.74 14.15 -14.65
CA THR A 595 32.03 13.35 -13.45
C THR A 595 31.48 11.94 -13.49
N SER A 596 30.48 11.61 -14.37
CA SER A 596 29.94 10.26 -14.56
C SER A 596 30.56 9.48 -15.73
N ARG A 597 31.49 10.09 -16.49
CA ARG A 597 32.11 9.51 -17.69
C ARG A 597 32.59 8.07 -17.52
N GLN A 598 33.27 7.76 -16.42
CA GLN A 598 33.77 6.39 -16.20
C GLN A 598 32.64 5.36 -16.05
N ALA A 599 31.53 5.73 -15.39
CA ALA A 599 30.39 4.86 -15.23
C ALA A 599 29.65 4.66 -16.56
N ALA A 600 29.52 5.70 -17.38
CA ALA A 600 28.94 5.61 -18.73
C ALA A 600 29.77 4.71 -19.65
N GLN A 601 31.08 4.89 -19.69
CA GLN A 601 32.00 4.07 -20.48
C GLN A 601 31.97 2.59 -20.07
N ALA A 602 31.82 2.30 -18.78
CA ALA A 602 31.81 0.93 -18.27
C ALA A 602 30.66 0.07 -18.83
N VAL A 603 29.54 0.69 -19.23
CA VAL A 603 28.39 0.00 -19.85
C VAL A 603 28.25 0.28 -21.36
N GLY A 604 29.18 1.03 -21.96
CA GLY A 604 29.13 1.41 -23.37
C GLY A 604 27.94 2.34 -23.69
N TRP A 605 27.59 3.25 -22.78
CA TRP A 605 26.48 4.17 -22.98
C TRP A 605 26.70 5.10 -24.18
N ASN A 606 25.71 5.17 -25.06
CA ASN A 606 25.79 5.94 -26.32
C ASN A 606 24.50 6.69 -26.68
N ARG A 607 23.62 6.93 -25.68
CA ARG A 607 22.35 7.64 -25.89
C ARG A 607 22.47 9.10 -25.44
N PRO A 608 21.77 10.04 -26.12
CA PRO A 608 21.66 11.40 -25.63
C PRO A 608 21.00 11.43 -24.24
N MET A 609 21.65 12.13 -23.31
CA MET A 609 21.17 12.24 -21.93
C MET A 609 21.57 13.56 -21.29
N ILE A 610 20.91 13.90 -20.21
CA ILE A 610 21.37 14.88 -19.25
C ILE A 610 21.88 14.18 -18.00
N GLY A 611 22.85 14.78 -17.33
CA GLY A 611 23.39 14.22 -16.09
C GLY A 611 23.95 15.28 -15.14
N LYS A 612 23.86 14.98 -13.84
CA LYS A 612 24.54 15.72 -12.80
C LYS A 612 24.81 14.85 -11.59
N THR A 613 26.09 14.73 -11.24
CA THR A 613 26.52 14.08 -10.00
C THR A 613 26.46 15.02 -8.81
N GLY A 614 26.30 14.44 -7.62
CA GLY A 614 26.40 15.14 -6.35
C GLY A 614 27.15 14.33 -5.30
N THR A 615 27.80 15.01 -4.40
CA THR A 615 28.45 14.46 -3.21
C THR A 615 28.36 15.52 -2.12
N THR A 616 27.85 15.14 -0.94
CA THR A 616 27.78 16.07 0.20
C THR A 616 29.13 16.21 0.87
N GLN A 617 29.31 17.28 1.62
CA GLN A 617 30.43 17.40 2.55
C GLN A 617 30.37 16.25 3.56
N GLU A 618 31.54 15.81 4.04
CA GLU A 618 31.68 14.64 4.93
C GLU A 618 31.22 13.31 4.32
N HIS A 619 30.91 13.27 3.00
CA HIS A 619 30.58 12.05 2.25
C HIS A 619 29.46 11.20 2.88
N LYS A 620 28.49 11.85 3.56
CA LYS A 620 27.31 11.18 4.15
C LYS A 620 26.33 10.69 3.11
N SER A 621 26.31 11.35 1.95
CA SER A 621 25.52 10.92 0.78
C SER A 621 26.21 11.31 -0.53
N ALA A 622 25.91 10.52 -1.54
CA ALA A 622 26.29 10.79 -2.92
C ALA A 622 25.09 10.49 -3.84
N GLY A 623 24.93 11.27 -4.90
CA GLY A 623 23.78 11.15 -5.80
C GLY A 623 24.13 11.32 -7.25
N PHE A 624 23.23 10.86 -8.10
CA PHE A 624 23.24 11.05 -9.54
C PHE A 624 21.82 11.29 -10.04
N LEU A 625 21.61 12.42 -10.69
CA LEU A 625 20.38 12.78 -11.38
C LEU A 625 20.65 12.76 -12.87
N ALA A 626 19.88 11.98 -13.63
CA ALA A 626 20.06 11.91 -15.06
C ALA A 626 18.76 11.51 -15.79
N ALA A 627 18.66 11.88 -17.06
CA ALA A 627 17.52 11.49 -17.89
C ALA A 627 17.89 11.37 -19.35
N THR A 628 17.21 10.48 -20.05
CA THR A 628 16.97 10.54 -21.48
C THR A 628 15.62 11.21 -21.74
N PRO A 629 15.27 11.56 -22.98
CA PRO A 629 13.93 12.05 -23.28
C PRO A 629 12.80 11.07 -22.94
N GLN A 630 13.13 9.78 -22.75
CA GLN A 630 12.16 8.70 -22.52
C GLN A 630 12.04 8.32 -21.05
N MET A 631 13.12 8.41 -20.26
CA MET A 631 13.16 8.02 -18.85
C MET A 631 14.05 8.93 -18.05
N ALA A 632 13.54 9.45 -16.96
CA ALA A 632 14.27 10.21 -15.94
C ALA A 632 14.51 9.34 -14.72
N GLY A 633 15.64 9.54 -14.05
CA GLY A 633 15.91 8.81 -12.81
C GLY A 633 16.93 9.51 -11.93
N ALA A 634 16.79 9.32 -10.64
CA ALA A 634 17.78 9.74 -9.66
C ALA A 634 18.17 8.56 -8.77
N VAL A 635 19.42 8.59 -8.32
CA VAL A 635 19.97 7.63 -7.36
C VAL A 635 20.59 8.40 -6.23
N LEU A 636 20.32 7.99 -4.98
CA LEU A 636 21.06 8.43 -3.80
C LEU A 636 21.62 7.22 -3.07
N THR A 637 22.90 7.31 -2.69
CA THR A 637 23.55 6.36 -1.79
C THR A 637 23.91 7.13 -0.53
N TYR A 638 23.43 6.67 0.63
CA TYR A 638 23.62 7.39 1.90
C TYR A 638 23.78 6.43 3.07
N ALA A 639 24.31 6.92 4.18
CA ALA A 639 24.39 6.20 5.44
C ALA A 639 22.99 6.14 6.08
N ASP A 640 22.39 4.95 6.19
CA ASP A 640 21.06 4.71 6.80
C ASP A 640 21.13 4.12 8.22
N GLY A 641 22.33 4.05 8.79
CA GLY A 641 22.57 3.60 10.16
C GLY A 641 22.46 4.74 11.19
N ASN A 642 22.61 4.39 12.47
CA ASN A 642 22.58 5.33 13.60
C ASN A 642 23.83 6.21 13.70
N SER A 643 24.84 6.01 12.86
CA SER A 643 26.07 6.79 12.89
C SER A 643 25.94 8.06 12.02
N PRO A 644 26.26 9.24 12.56
CA PRO A 644 26.30 10.48 11.80
C PRO A 644 27.54 10.62 10.90
N GLU A 645 28.42 9.63 10.86
CA GLU A 645 29.69 9.66 10.13
C GLU A 645 29.52 9.43 8.62
N GLY A 646 30.51 9.83 7.83
CA GLY A 646 30.54 9.56 6.38
C GLY A 646 30.61 8.07 6.08
N ILE A 647 30.09 7.64 4.94
CA ILE A 647 30.02 6.22 4.54
C ILE A 647 31.38 5.54 4.61
N CYS A 648 32.47 6.26 4.36
CA CYS A 648 33.83 5.72 4.30
C CYS A 648 34.73 6.19 5.47
N ASP A 649 34.27 7.06 6.33
CA ASP A 649 35.11 7.70 7.36
C ASP A 649 35.03 7.00 8.72
N GLY A 650 34.06 6.14 8.93
CA GLY A 650 33.70 5.58 10.24
C GLY A 650 34.40 4.29 10.66
N GLY A 651 35.47 3.85 10.02
CA GLY A 651 36.15 2.59 10.42
C GLY A 651 35.22 1.35 10.48
N GLY A 652 33.99 1.51 10.04
CA GLY A 652 32.95 0.49 10.02
C GLY A 652 32.98 -0.30 8.71
N ASP A 653 32.15 -1.30 8.63
CA ASP A 653 32.10 -2.38 7.65
C ASP A 653 31.68 -1.97 6.22
N ALA A 654 31.90 -0.69 5.82
CA ALA A 654 31.66 -0.28 4.44
C ALA A 654 32.54 -1.11 3.49
N PRO A 655 31.95 -1.87 2.57
CA PRO A 655 32.74 -2.72 1.70
C PRO A 655 33.85 -1.94 0.97
N PRO A 656 35.08 -2.45 0.87
CA PRO A 656 36.21 -1.74 0.26
C PRO A 656 35.94 -1.23 -1.16
N TYR A 657 35.01 -1.85 -1.89
CA TYR A 657 34.64 -1.43 -3.23
C TYR A 657 33.81 -0.13 -3.27
N LEU A 658 33.11 0.24 -2.19
CA LEU A 658 32.37 1.51 -2.09
C LEU A 658 33.32 2.68 -1.87
N CYS A 659 34.33 2.46 -1.02
CA CYS A 659 35.27 3.48 -0.58
C CYS A 659 36.58 3.52 -1.37
N GLY A 660 36.87 2.45 -2.15
CA GLY A 660 38.14 2.29 -2.90
C GLY A 660 39.25 1.67 -2.08
N LYS A 661 40.19 0.96 -2.76
CA LYS A 661 41.25 0.14 -2.15
C LYS A 661 42.32 0.92 -1.35
N HIS A 662 42.35 2.25 -1.42
CA HIS A 662 43.38 3.10 -0.85
C HIS A 662 42.81 4.28 -0.04
N GLY A 663 41.71 4.08 0.69
CA GLY A 663 41.13 5.15 1.48
C GLY A 663 40.40 6.22 0.65
N GLY A 664 39.87 5.85 -0.50
CA GLY A 664 38.99 6.73 -1.29
C GLY A 664 37.62 6.88 -0.66
N ASN A 665 36.81 7.77 -1.19
CA ASN A 665 35.49 8.07 -0.63
C ASN A 665 34.36 7.81 -1.64
N ILE A 666 33.10 7.85 -1.16
CA ILE A 666 31.94 7.76 -2.03
C ILE A 666 31.78 9.05 -2.85
N TYR A 667 31.46 8.90 -4.13
CA TYR A 667 31.22 10.01 -5.06
C TYR A 667 30.03 9.71 -5.96
N GLY A 668 29.29 10.76 -6.35
CA GLY A 668 28.14 10.62 -7.26
C GLY A 668 28.44 9.95 -8.59
N GLY A 669 29.66 10.13 -9.15
CA GLY A 669 30.14 9.48 -10.36
C GLY A 669 30.54 8.00 -10.19
N LYS A 670 30.49 7.46 -8.98
CA LYS A 670 30.79 6.06 -8.67
C LYS A 670 29.48 5.26 -8.49
N VAL A 671 29.16 4.86 -7.27
CA VAL A 671 28.01 3.99 -6.96
C VAL A 671 26.69 4.52 -7.52
N PRO A 672 26.29 5.79 -7.28
CA PRO A 672 25.02 6.29 -7.83
C PRO A 672 24.96 6.26 -9.37
N ALA A 673 26.01 6.76 -10.04
CA ALA A 673 26.07 6.77 -11.51
C ALA A 673 26.08 5.36 -12.09
N ARG A 674 26.85 4.42 -11.51
CA ARG A 674 26.87 3.01 -11.94
C ARG A 674 25.50 2.37 -11.77
N THR A 675 24.80 2.61 -10.66
CA THR A 675 23.44 2.12 -10.45
C THR A 675 22.52 2.62 -11.57
N TRP A 676 22.57 3.92 -11.87
CA TRP A 676 21.75 4.52 -12.91
C TRP A 676 22.04 3.93 -14.29
N PHE A 677 23.32 3.88 -14.71
CA PHE A 677 23.69 3.37 -16.03
C PHE A 677 23.40 1.88 -16.18
N ASP A 678 23.65 1.05 -15.15
CA ASP A 678 23.31 -0.39 -15.17
C ASP A 678 21.77 -0.58 -15.33
N ALA A 679 20.96 0.19 -14.61
CA ALA A 679 19.50 0.11 -14.72
C ALA A 679 19.00 0.61 -16.08
N MET A 680 19.41 1.82 -16.47
CA MET A 680 18.89 2.47 -17.67
C MET A 680 19.33 1.79 -18.96
N THR A 681 20.47 1.12 -18.99
CA THR A 681 20.88 0.29 -20.14
C THR A 681 19.83 -0.78 -20.42
N ARG A 682 19.35 -1.47 -19.38
CA ARG A 682 18.34 -2.53 -19.52
C ARG A 682 16.93 -1.96 -19.77
N ILE A 683 16.58 -0.86 -19.11
CA ILE A 683 15.28 -0.20 -19.31
C ILE A 683 15.10 0.24 -20.75
N HIS A 684 16.19 0.74 -21.39
CA HIS A 684 16.16 1.21 -22.77
C HIS A 684 16.37 0.11 -23.83
N GLU A 685 16.53 -1.15 -23.45
CA GLU A 685 16.58 -2.24 -24.44
C GLU A 685 15.31 -2.27 -25.28
N GLY A 686 15.48 -2.21 -26.60
CA GLY A 686 14.38 -2.15 -27.57
C GLY A 686 13.81 -0.76 -27.83
N LEU A 687 14.21 0.27 -27.07
CA LEU A 687 13.80 1.65 -27.34
C LEU A 687 14.83 2.36 -28.24
N PRO A 688 14.43 3.00 -29.35
CA PRO A 688 15.35 3.80 -30.17
C PRO A 688 15.85 5.02 -29.36
N PRO A 689 17.10 5.48 -29.60
CA PRO A 689 17.56 6.75 -29.02
C PRO A 689 16.72 7.93 -29.51
N ALA A 690 16.38 8.85 -28.60
CA ALA A 690 15.67 10.09 -28.91
C ALA A 690 16.59 11.31 -28.69
N PRO A 691 16.50 12.39 -29.51
CA PRO A 691 17.29 13.59 -29.33
C PRO A 691 16.86 14.35 -28.08
N LEU A 692 17.79 15.03 -27.40
CA LEU A 692 17.46 15.90 -26.28
C LEU A 692 16.57 17.07 -26.73
N PRO A 693 15.70 17.59 -25.85
CA PRO A 693 14.95 18.81 -26.09
C PRO A 693 15.87 19.96 -26.54
N GLY A 694 15.44 20.72 -27.52
CA GLY A 694 16.25 21.81 -28.09
C GLY A 694 17.39 21.39 -29.04
N SER A 695 17.58 20.08 -29.28
CA SER A 695 18.51 19.63 -30.32
C SER A 695 18.00 19.96 -31.72
N PRO A 696 18.90 20.31 -32.68
CA PRO A 696 18.49 20.47 -34.07
C PRO A 696 17.83 19.19 -34.60
N ALA A 697 16.77 19.33 -35.41
CA ALA A 697 16.15 18.18 -36.06
C ALA A 697 17.21 17.39 -36.86
N PRO A 698 17.23 16.05 -36.78
CA PRO A 698 18.14 15.26 -37.61
C PRO A 698 17.86 15.58 -39.09
N PRO A 699 18.89 15.66 -39.93
CA PRO A 699 18.69 15.88 -41.37
C PRO A 699 17.79 14.77 -41.91
N PRO A 700 16.86 15.08 -42.86
CA PRO A 700 16.00 14.08 -43.45
C PRO A 700 16.85 12.92 -44.00
N ALA A 701 16.40 11.70 -43.73
CA ALA A 701 17.07 10.50 -44.24
C ALA A 701 17.25 10.62 -45.76
N ALA A 702 18.48 10.43 -46.24
CA ALA A 702 18.72 10.41 -47.67
C ALA A 702 17.81 9.35 -48.32
N PRO A 703 17.16 9.66 -49.47
CA PRO A 703 16.33 8.67 -50.16
C PRO A 703 17.16 7.42 -50.45
N PRO A 704 16.57 6.23 -50.35
CA PRO A 704 17.26 4.99 -50.67
C PRO A 704 17.78 5.08 -52.09
N ARG A 705 19.08 4.80 -52.27
CA ARG A 705 19.73 4.73 -53.57
C ARG A 705 19.31 3.46 -54.32
#